data_0119a7333d55f278a02769005564d9d2
#
_entry.id   0119a7333d55f278a02769005564d9d2
#
_cell.length_a   1.000
_cell.length_b   1.000
_cell.length_c   1.000
_cell.angle_alpha   90.00
_cell.angle_beta   90.00
_cell.angle_gamma   90.00
#
_symmetry.space_group_name_H-M   'P 1'
#
loop_
_entity.id
_entity.type
_entity.pdbx_description
1 polymer ?
#
loop_
_entity_poly.entity_id
_entity_poly.type
_entity_poly.pdbx_seq_one_letter_code
_entity_poly.pdbx_strand_id
1 'polypeptide(L)'
;MENNIDNLCVNTIRLLGVEMINKANSGHPGIVLGSAAIIHTLYTRHLNINVKEVDWWNRDRFILSAGHGSAMLYAINHLAGYDITIEDLKSFRQYQSRTPGHPEYKHTEGVEMTTGPLGQGIASACGMALAEKYLANHFNKDNLNIVDHYTYVLCGDGDLQEGIAQEAISFAGHTNLSKLIVLYDSNDIQLDGEVNLANSENTKLKFESMSWDYQLVKDGNDIEAIDKAICNAKKSNKPSLIEIKTIIGYGCPDSGTNLIHGKPLGEANTKALRENLGYDYAPFEVDSEVYDFYKENVEKRGIEANTVWSNKLREYHTKFSDKYNEFVNFMTYSFKFDYSKLKEYPNGESTRKILGAYLDEYSNQLPNLIGGSADLTPSTFVKGADGNFEADFLNGRNIRFGVREHAMGAIVNGINLHGGLKAFGAGFFVFSDYMKPAIRQAAIMKLPSIFIFSHDTVCVGEDGPTHEPIEHFAMLRSIPNLNVMRPADYKEVRACLDIAINSISTPSVITTSRQALPTLEHTDSTAARFGAYVVYEASKNIDGILISSGSELSIAIDTAKALEKENIFVRVVSMPSPYLFDNQEEEYKESVLPSSITKRLAIEMGASLPWYKYAKYVKGIDTFGISAPISYMHKHFGFDVESLTEFYKNLK
;
A
#
# COMPACT_ATOMS: atom_id res chain seq x y z
N MET A 1 -15.35 26.11 -33.46
CA MET A 1 -15.90 26.53 -32.14
C MET A 1 -15.50 25.57 -31.03
N GLU A 2 -15.50 24.25 -31.24
CA GLU A 2 -15.07 23.25 -30.22
C GLU A 2 -13.63 23.47 -29.73
N ASN A 3 -12.67 23.71 -30.61
CA ASN A 3 -11.27 23.98 -30.19
C ASN A 3 -11.07 25.21 -29.28
N ASN A 4 -12.04 26.13 -29.20
CA ASN A 4 -11.91 27.30 -28.34
C ASN A 4 -12.29 26.98 -26.88
N ILE A 5 -13.32 26.16 -26.63
CA ILE A 5 -13.74 25.81 -25.28
C ILE A 5 -12.78 24.84 -24.59
N ASP A 6 -12.26 23.83 -25.31
CA ASP A 6 -11.23 22.93 -24.75
C ASP A 6 -9.98 23.72 -24.30
N ASN A 7 -9.51 24.65 -25.14
CA ASN A 7 -8.37 25.51 -24.78
C ASN A 7 -8.66 26.41 -23.56
N LEU A 8 -9.87 26.95 -23.45
CA LEU A 8 -10.29 27.74 -22.28
C LEU A 8 -10.27 26.85 -21.02
N CYS A 9 -10.82 25.63 -21.09
CA CYS A 9 -10.82 24.67 -20.01
C CYS A 9 -9.40 24.29 -19.56
N VAL A 10 -8.52 23.98 -20.51
CA VAL A 10 -7.11 23.65 -20.23
C VAL A 10 -6.39 24.82 -19.56
N ASN A 11 -6.57 26.03 -20.07
CA ASN A 11 -5.97 27.22 -19.48
C ASN A 11 -6.54 27.54 -18.10
N THR A 12 -7.82 27.24 -17.85
CA THR A 12 -8.44 27.37 -16.52
C THR A 12 -7.76 26.41 -15.52
N ILE A 13 -7.50 25.16 -15.90
CA ILE A 13 -6.76 24.21 -15.03
C ILE A 13 -5.36 24.77 -14.72
N ARG A 14 -4.64 25.26 -15.75
CA ARG A 14 -3.31 25.84 -15.60
C ARG A 14 -3.29 26.98 -14.60
N LEU A 15 -4.20 27.94 -14.79
CA LEU A 15 -4.23 29.15 -13.96
C LEU A 15 -4.71 28.86 -12.55
N LEU A 16 -5.76 28.05 -12.34
CA LEU A 16 -6.17 27.61 -10.99
C LEU A 16 -5.02 26.97 -10.22
N GLY A 17 -4.32 26.04 -10.87
CA GLY A 17 -3.18 25.35 -10.21
C GLY A 17 -2.02 26.30 -9.89
N VAL A 18 -1.67 27.22 -10.81
CA VAL A 18 -0.63 28.23 -10.57
C VAL A 18 -1.03 29.18 -9.43
N GLU A 19 -2.28 29.61 -9.39
CA GLU A 19 -2.80 30.50 -8.36
C GLU A 19 -2.81 29.88 -6.97
N MET A 20 -3.18 28.58 -6.89
CA MET A 20 -3.05 27.78 -5.67
C MET A 20 -1.61 27.79 -5.17
N ILE A 21 -0.66 27.51 -6.05
CA ILE A 21 0.78 27.43 -5.74
C ILE A 21 1.33 28.80 -5.32
N ASN A 22 1.00 29.85 -6.05
CA ASN A 22 1.43 31.20 -5.70
C ASN A 22 0.88 31.65 -4.35
N LYS A 23 -0.42 31.42 -4.10
CA LYS A 23 -1.05 31.78 -2.82
C LYS A 23 -0.44 31.03 -1.65
N ALA A 24 -0.14 29.74 -1.82
CA ALA A 24 0.54 28.93 -0.82
C ALA A 24 2.04 29.25 -0.69
N ASN A 25 2.59 29.99 -1.65
CA ASN A 25 4.04 30.19 -1.82
C ASN A 25 4.82 28.87 -1.80
N SER A 26 4.21 27.78 -2.29
CA SER A 26 4.78 26.43 -2.29
C SER A 26 4.03 25.54 -3.27
N GLY A 27 4.76 24.75 -4.08
CA GLY A 27 4.19 23.79 -5.01
C GLY A 27 5.00 23.64 -6.29
N HIS A 28 4.47 22.90 -7.25
CA HIS A 28 5.15 22.49 -8.49
C HIS A 28 4.36 22.93 -9.72
N PRO A 29 4.58 24.15 -10.23
CA PRO A 29 3.81 24.67 -11.37
C PRO A 29 4.16 24.01 -12.69
N GLY A 30 5.36 23.44 -12.82
CA GLY A 30 5.87 22.88 -14.07
C GLY A 30 4.97 21.83 -14.68
N ILE A 31 4.62 20.80 -13.91
CA ILE A 31 3.72 19.70 -14.33
C ILE A 31 2.28 20.21 -14.55
N VAL A 32 1.80 21.14 -13.72
CA VAL A 32 0.47 21.75 -13.87
C VAL A 32 0.31 22.35 -15.26
N LEU A 33 1.31 23.10 -15.70
CA LEU A 33 1.30 23.79 -16.98
C LEU A 33 1.52 22.85 -18.16
N GLY A 34 2.40 21.83 -17.99
CA GLY A 34 2.72 20.86 -19.04
C GLY A 34 1.61 19.84 -19.29
N SER A 35 1.01 19.30 -18.21
CA SER A 35 0.11 18.15 -18.29
C SER A 35 -1.39 18.51 -18.27
N ALA A 36 -1.75 19.79 -18.22
CA ALA A 36 -3.17 20.21 -18.13
C ALA A 36 -4.04 19.67 -19.27
N ALA A 37 -3.55 19.64 -20.51
CA ALA A 37 -4.30 19.10 -21.63
C ALA A 37 -4.48 17.58 -21.56
N ILE A 38 -3.51 16.86 -20.96
CA ILE A 38 -3.58 15.40 -20.75
C ILE A 38 -4.73 15.08 -19.80
N ILE A 39 -4.76 15.74 -18.63
CA ILE A 39 -5.78 15.45 -17.63
C ILE A 39 -7.17 15.94 -18.09
N HIS A 40 -7.24 17.07 -18.78
CA HIS A 40 -8.47 17.56 -19.39
C HIS A 40 -9.05 16.52 -20.36
N THR A 41 -8.26 16.04 -21.31
CA THR A 41 -8.70 15.03 -22.31
C THR A 41 -9.15 13.73 -21.61
N LEU A 42 -8.40 13.26 -20.62
CA LEU A 42 -8.77 12.08 -19.87
C LEU A 42 -10.14 12.24 -19.19
N TYR A 43 -10.34 13.33 -18.43
CA TYR A 43 -11.57 13.55 -17.66
C TYR A 43 -12.78 13.77 -18.56
N THR A 44 -12.64 14.57 -19.60
CA THR A 44 -13.78 14.97 -20.43
C THR A 44 -14.19 13.93 -21.47
N ARG A 45 -13.27 13.06 -21.91
CA ARG A 45 -13.53 12.13 -23.03
C ARG A 45 -13.49 10.65 -22.64
N HIS A 46 -12.78 10.27 -21.56
CA HIS A 46 -12.50 8.87 -21.30
C HIS A 46 -12.87 8.36 -19.92
N LEU A 47 -12.62 9.12 -18.86
CA LEU A 47 -12.72 8.67 -17.48
C LEU A 47 -14.19 8.56 -17.05
N ASN A 48 -14.68 7.34 -16.82
CA ASN A 48 -16.03 7.07 -16.34
C ASN A 48 -16.07 7.10 -14.81
N ILE A 49 -16.42 8.23 -14.25
CA ILE A 49 -16.58 8.49 -12.81
C ILE A 49 -17.95 9.12 -12.56
N ASN A 50 -18.55 8.89 -11.42
CA ASN A 50 -19.76 9.59 -11.00
C ASN A 50 -19.45 10.43 -9.76
N VAL A 51 -19.32 11.74 -9.93
CA VAL A 51 -18.99 12.68 -8.86
C VAL A 51 -20.09 12.83 -7.80
N LYS A 52 -21.29 12.28 -8.04
CA LYS A 52 -22.39 12.19 -7.05
C LYS A 52 -22.44 10.85 -6.32
N GLU A 53 -21.76 9.83 -6.84
CA GLU A 53 -21.61 8.50 -6.24
C GLU A 53 -20.14 8.08 -6.35
N VAL A 54 -19.28 8.74 -5.60
CA VAL A 54 -17.82 8.61 -5.69
C VAL A 54 -17.29 7.20 -5.42
N ASP A 55 -18.04 6.40 -4.67
CA ASP A 55 -17.71 5.00 -4.36
C ASP A 55 -18.33 4.00 -5.34
N TRP A 56 -18.83 4.43 -6.50
CA TRP A 56 -19.36 3.53 -7.53
C TRP A 56 -18.36 2.41 -7.86
N TRP A 57 -18.77 1.17 -7.70
CA TRP A 57 -17.86 0.02 -7.76
C TRP A 57 -17.18 -0.13 -9.13
N ASN A 58 -17.88 0.14 -10.23
CA ASN A 58 -17.35 0.01 -11.60
C ASN A 58 -16.86 1.33 -12.21
N ARG A 59 -16.52 2.33 -11.38
CA ARG A 59 -15.86 3.55 -11.87
C ARG A 59 -14.46 3.25 -12.39
N ASP A 60 -13.99 4.00 -13.36
CA ASP A 60 -12.58 4.03 -13.71
C ASP A 60 -11.76 4.59 -12.54
N ARG A 61 -10.48 4.23 -12.44
CA ARG A 61 -9.53 4.73 -11.44
C ARG A 61 -8.52 5.62 -12.12
N PHE A 62 -8.30 6.80 -11.54
CA PHE A 62 -7.23 7.69 -11.96
C PHE A 62 -6.23 7.89 -10.82
N ILE A 63 -4.93 7.63 -11.10
CA ILE A 63 -3.85 7.79 -10.14
C ILE A 63 -2.87 8.82 -10.69
N LEU A 64 -2.71 9.93 -9.97
CA LEU A 64 -1.62 10.87 -10.21
C LEU A 64 -0.36 10.33 -9.51
N SER A 65 0.44 9.51 -10.21
CA SER A 65 1.69 8.95 -9.67
C SER A 65 2.72 10.04 -9.41
N ALA A 66 2.83 11.01 -10.33
CA ALA A 66 3.56 12.25 -10.13
C ALA A 66 2.83 13.16 -9.14
N GLY A 67 2.74 12.75 -7.87
CA GLY A 67 1.90 13.38 -6.84
C GLY A 67 2.21 14.84 -6.55
N HIS A 68 3.38 15.34 -6.97
CA HIS A 68 3.73 16.76 -6.90
C HIS A 68 2.83 17.65 -7.80
N GLY A 69 2.13 17.05 -8.79
CA GLY A 69 1.09 17.70 -9.61
C GLY A 69 -0.26 17.89 -8.91
N SER A 70 -0.34 17.77 -7.60
CA SER A 70 -1.58 17.80 -6.80
C SER A 70 -2.47 19.03 -7.08
N ALA A 71 -1.89 20.21 -7.30
CA ALA A 71 -2.65 21.43 -7.61
C ALA A 71 -3.47 21.27 -8.91
N MET A 72 -2.92 20.59 -9.93
CA MET A 72 -3.64 20.25 -11.15
C MET A 72 -4.80 19.30 -10.88
N LEU A 73 -4.56 18.25 -10.06
CA LEU A 73 -5.59 17.29 -9.70
C LEU A 73 -6.75 17.94 -8.93
N TYR A 74 -6.47 18.85 -8.02
CA TYR A 74 -7.52 19.54 -7.28
C TYR A 74 -8.29 20.52 -8.15
N ALA A 75 -7.61 21.21 -9.07
CA ALA A 75 -8.25 22.08 -10.05
C ALA A 75 -9.22 21.31 -10.95
N ILE A 76 -8.79 20.18 -11.52
CA ILE A 76 -9.68 19.36 -12.37
C ILE A 76 -10.81 18.72 -11.57
N ASN A 77 -10.58 18.25 -10.33
CA ASN A 77 -11.63 17.68 -9.51
C ASN A 77 -12.69 18.72 -9.14
N HIS A 78 -12.28 19.97 -8.85
CA HIS A 78 -13.20 21.08 -8.66
C HIS A 78 -14.08 21.29 -9.91
N LEU A 79 -13.47 21.42 -11.09
CA LEU A 79 -14.19 21.62 -12.34
C LEU A 79 -15.10 20.43 -12.71
N ALA A 80 -14.68 19.21 -12.42
CA ALA A 80 -15.43 17.98 -12.65
C ALA A 80 -16.70 17.87 -11.77
N GLY A 81 -16.79 18.65 -10.69
CA GLY A 81 -17.97 18.71 -9.82
C GLY A 81 -17.90 17.82 -8.57
N TYR A 82 -16.69 17.40 -8.16
CA TYR A 82 -16.46 16.86 -6.81
C TYR A 82 -16.69 17.94 -5.75
N ASP A 83 -16.91 17.54 -4.51
CA ASP A 83 -17.11 18.48 -3.37
C ASP A 83 -15.78 19.14 -2.96
N ILE A 84 -15.22 19.91 -3.88
CA ILE A 84 -14.02 20.76 -3.69
C ILE A 84 -14.38 22.17 -4.15
N THR A 85 -14.37 23.13 -3.26
CA THR A 85 -14.76 24.52 -3.55
C THR A 85 -13.57 25.38 -3.99
N ILE A 86 -13.85 26.56 -4.55
CA ILE A 86 -12.78 27.55 -4.83
C ILE A 86 -12.06 27.97 -3.52
N GLU A 87 -12.76 28.01 -2.39
CA GLU A 87 -12.12 28.33 -1.10
C GLU A 87 -11.18 27.19 -0.63
N ASP A 88 -11.51 25.93 -0.94
CA ASP A 88 -10.60 24.81 -0.71
C ASP A 88 -9.35 24.95 -1.59
N LEU A 89 -9.48 25.33 -2.87
CA LEU A 89 -8.35 25.59 -3.75
C LEU A 89 -7.49 26.76 -3.22
N LYS A 90 -8.10 27.82 -2.74
CA LYS A 90 -7.40 28.97 -2.12
C LYS A 90 -6.67 28.58 -0.83
N SER A 91 -7.04 27.47 -0.19
CA SER A 91 -6.45 26.93 1.04
C SER A 91 -5.40 25.86 0.77
N PHE A 92 -4.92 25.71 -0.46
CA PHE A 92 -3.91 24.71 -0.85
C PHE A 92 -2.70 24.73 0.10
N ARG A 93 -2.31 23.55 0.61
CA ARG A 93 -1.17 23.35 1.55
C ARG A 93 -1.32 24.09 2.89
N GLN A 94 -2.51 24.51 3.28
CA GLN A 94 -2.73 25.12 4.58
C GLN A 94 -3.11 24.09 5.64
N TYR A 95 -2.95 24.45 6.91
CA TYR A 95 -3.32 23.57 8.02
C TYR A 95 -4.81 23.20 7.95
N GLN A 96 -5.13 21.91 8.05
CA GLN A 96 -6.47 21.33 7.92
C GLN A 96 -7.17 21.59 6.58
N SER A 97 -6.43 21.94 5.55
CA SER A 97 -6.99 22.10 4.20
C SER A 97 -7.41 20.76 3.59
N ARG A 98 -8.50 20.78 2.83
CA ARG A 98 -8.94 19.66 2.00
C ARG A 98 -8.08 19.44 0.75
N THR A 99 -7.12 20.35 0.48
CA THR A 99 -6.19 20.31 -0.65
C THR A 99 -4.74 20.25 -0.16
N PRO A 100 -4.29 19.10 0.37
CA PRO A 100 -2.95 18.93 0.92
C PRO A 100 -1.86 19.01 -0.16
N GLY A 101 -0.61 19.06 0.25
CA GLY A 101 0.54 19.26 -0.64
C GLY A 101 0.76 18.17 -1.69
N HIS A 102 0.33 16.96 -1.41
CA HIS A 102 0.28 15.81 -2.32
C HIS A 102 -1.07 15.12 -2.15
N PRO A 103 -1.54 14.32 -3.13
CA PRO A 103 -2.83 13.64 -3.01
C PRO A 103 -2.87 12.70 -1.80
N GLU A 104 -3.96 12.78 -1.01
CA GLU A 104 -4.17 11.92 0.15
C GLU A 104 -5.50 11.17 0.02
N TYR A 105 -5.42 9.83 0.05
CA TYR A 105 -6.56 8.93 -0.07
C TYR A 105 -7.57 9.15 1.07
N LYS A 106 -8.85 9.28 0.73
CA LYS A 106 -9.96 9.58 1.65
C LYS A 106 -9.87 10.91 2.40
N HIS A 107 -8.87 11.74 2.12
CA HIS A 107 -8.80 13.10 2.63
C HIS A 107 -9.43 14.11 1.66
N THR A 108 -9.13 13.95 0.37
CA THR A 108 -9.71 14.74 -0.71
C THR A 108 -10.58 13.85 -1.59
N GLU A 109 -11.79 14.28 -1.89
CA GLU A 109 -12.71 13.54 -2.76
C GLU A 109 -12.13 13.38 -4.17
N GLY A 110 -12.35 12.22 -4.79
CA GLY A 110 -11.79 11.91 -6.12
C GLY A 110 -10.31 11.52 -6.12
N VAL A 111 -9.66 11.39 -4.95
CA VAL A 111 -8.30 10.88 -4.83
C VAL A 111 -8.30 9.39 -4.53
N GLU A 112 -7.87 8.59 -5.51
CA GLU A 112 -7.87 7.12 -5.43
C GLU A 112 -6.70 6.55 -4.63
N MET A 113 -5.61 7.31 -4.46
CA MET A 113 -4.40 6.87 -3.76
C MET A 113 -3.60 8.04 -3.22
N THR A 114 -2.99 7.88 -2.05
CA THR A 114 -1.95 8.78 -1.54
C THR A 114 -0.68 8.60 -2.35
N THR A 115 -0.23 9.66 -3.02
CA THR A 115 1.01 9.67 -3.80
C THR A 115 1.95 10.79 -3.32
N GLY A 116 3.16 10.85 -3.89
CA GLY A 116 4.22 11.76 -3.49
C GLY A 116 5.58 11.08 -3.57
N PRO A 117 5.79 9.91 -2.90
CA PRO A 117 6.93 9.06 -3.24
C PRO A 117 6.74 8.49 -4.65
N LEU A 118 7.66 8.84 -5.55
CA LEU A 118 7.61 8.48 -6.97
C LEU A 118 7.58 6.95 -7.18
N GLY A 119 6.95 6.51 -8.27
CA GLY A 119 6.82 5.11 -8.65
C GLY A 119 5.76 4.30 -7.87
N GLN A 120 5.37 4.72 -6.66
CA GLN A 120 4.37 4.02 -5.85
C GLN A 120 2.99 4.01 -6.53
N GLY A 121 2.63 5.09 -7.23
CA GLY A 121 1.37 5.20 -7.95
C GLY A 121 1.26 4.18 -9.09
N ILE A 122 2.30 4.06 -9.91
CA ILE A 122 2.37 3.07 -11.00
C ILE A 122 2.22 1.65 -10.45
N ALA A 123 2.97 1.33 -9.39
CA ALA A 123 2.96 0.00 -8.82
C ALA A 123 1.61 -0.37 -8.18
N SER A 124 0.96 0.56 -7.48
CA SER A 124 -0.38 0.33 -6.94
C SER A 124 -1.44 0.25 -8.03
N ALA A 125 -1.30 1.00 -9.13
CA ALA A 125 -2.18 0.89 -10.29
C ALA A 125 -2.14 -0.50 -10.92
N CYS A 126 -0.98 -1.17 -10.94
CA CYS A 126 -0.88 -2.57 -11.34
C CYS A 126 -1.76 -3.47 -10.46
N GLY A 127 -1.80 -3.21 -9.15
CA GLY A 127 -2.68 -3.93 -8.22
C GLY A 127 -4.16 -3.70 -8.49
N MET A 128 -4.56 -2.46 -8.78
CA MET A 128 -5.95 -2.14 -9.14
C MET A 128 -6.36 -2.83 -10.46
N ALA A 129 -5.51 -2.77 -11.49
CA ALA A 129 -5.78 -3.42 -12.76
C ALA A 129 -5.81 -4.96 -12.65
N LEU A 130 -5.00 -5.56 -11.76
CA LEU A 130 -5.05 -6.98 -11.46
C LEU A 130 -6.37 -7.35 -10.78
N ALA A 131 -6.82 -6.55 -9.82
CA ALA A 131 -8.08 -6.77 -9.13
C ALA A 131 -9.26 -6.71 -10.10
N GLU A 132 -9.31 -5.71 -10.98
CA GLU A 132 -10.29 -5.63 -12.06
C GLU A 132 -10.28 -6.89 -12.92
N LYS A 133 -9.11 -7.30 -13.41
CA LYS A 133 -8.96 -8.45 -14.31
C LYS A 133 -9.43 -9.75 -13.65
N TYR A 134 -9.09 -9.98 -12.38
CA TYR A 134 -9.55 -11.13 -11.61
C TYR A 134 -11.07 -11.12 -11.42
N LEU A 135 -11.62 -10.00 -10.93
CA LEU A 135 -13.05 -9.87 -10.65
C LEU A 135 -13.89 -9.92 -11.94
N ALA A 136 -13.42 -9.33 -13.03
CA ALA A 136 -14.06 -9.42 -14.34
C ALA A 136 -14.17 -10.87 -14.83
N ASN A 137 -13.08 -11.63 -14.74
CA ASN A 137 -13.09 -13.05 -15.09
C ASN A 137 -14.02 -13.88 -14.19
N HIS A 138 -14.10 -13.55 -12.90
CA HIS A 138 -14.89 -14.30 -11.94
C HIS A 138 -16.41 -14.01 -12.05
N PHE A 139 -16.78 -12.75 -12.33
CA PHE A 139 -18.17 -12.32 -12.25
C PHE A 139 -18.85 -12.02 -13.58
N ASN A 140 -18.14 -11.59 -14.63
CA ASN A 140 -18.78 -11.26 -15.91
C ASN A 140 -19.39 -12.51 -16.58
N LYS A 141 -20.65 -12.42 -17.03
CA LYS A 141 -21.42 -13.53 -17.62
C LYS A 141 -22.29 -13.05 -18.78
N ASP A 142 -22.37 -13.83 -19.85
CA ASP A 142 -23.33 -13.67 -20.95
C ASP A 142 -23.47 -12.23 -21.48
N ASN A 143 -22.36 -11.55 -21.71
CA ASN A 143 -22.26 -10.13 -22.11
C ASN A 143 -22.77 -9.12 -21.05
N LEU A 144 -23.07 -9.57 -19.84
CA LEU A 144 -23.32 -8.70 -18.70
C LEU A 144 -21.99 -8.46 -17.94
N ASN A 145 -21.20 -7.52 -18.45
CA ASN A 145 -19.95 -7.12 -17.82
C ASN A 145 -20.26 -6.16 -16.68
N ILE A 146 -20.27 -6.66 -15.45
CA ILE A 146 -20.50 -5.85 -14.23
C ILE A 146 -19.20 -5.33 -13.61
N VAL A 147 -18.06 -5.87 -14.04
CA VAL A 147 -16.71 -5.40 -13.74
C VAL A 147 -16.05 -5.10 -15.08
N ASP A 148 -15.93 -3.81 -15.43
CA ASP A 148 -15.45 -3.38 -16.75
C ASP A 148 -14.98 -1.92 -16.70
N HIS A 149 -13.85 -1.69 -16.05
CA HIS A 149 -13.29 -0.36 -15.88
C HIS A 149 -11.78 -0.35 -16.09
N TYR A 150 -11.25 0.81 -16.41
CA TYR A 150 -9.83 1.05 -16.63
C TYR A 150 -9.15 1.65 -15.40
N THR A 151 -7.84 1.42 -15.31
CA THR A 151 -6.96 2.12 -14.38
C THR A 151 -6.02 3.00 -15.20
N TYR A 152 -6.14 4.32 -15.01
CA TYR A 152 -5.29 5.32 -15.65
C TYR A 152 -4.26 5.85 -14.67
N VAL A 153 -3.06 6.09 -15.17
CA VAL A 153 -1.96 6.67 -14.37
C VAL A 153 -1.37 7.83 -15.13
N LEU A 154 -1.14 8.96 -14.46
CA LEU A 154 -0.28 10.03 -14.98
C LEU A 154 1.04 9.99 -14.20
N CYS A 155 2.15 9.78 -14.91
CA CYS A 155 3.49 9.71 -14.36
C CYS A 155 4.46 10.64 -15.09
N GLY A 156 5.59 10.95 -14.48
CA GLY A 156 6.68 11.71 -15.09
C GLY A 156 7.95 10.89 -15.24
N ASP A 157 9.02 11.53 -15.71
CA ASP A 157 10.34 10.94 -15.91
C ASP A 157 10.89 10.28 -14.63
N GLY A 158 10.75 10.96 -13.48
CA GLY A 158 11.22 10.46 -12.20
C GLY A 158 10.50 9.20 -11.73
N ASP A 159 9.18 9.10 -11.97
CA ASP A 159 8.42 7.89 -11.65
C ASP A 159 8.97 6.66 -12.37
N LEU A 160 9.31 6.82 -13.66
CA LEU A 160 9.83 5.72 -14.49
C LEU A 160 11.28 5.34 -14.16
N GLN A 161 12.04 6.18 -13.46
CA GLN A 161 13.39 5.85 -12.99
C GLN A 161 13.38 5.08 -11.68
N GLU A 162 12.32 5.16 -10.88
CA GLU A 162 12.22 4.46 -9.60
C GLU A 162 12.25 2.93 -9.77
N GLY A 163 13.04 2.25 -8.92
CA GLY A 163 13.15 0.78 -8.96
C GLY A 163 11.81 0.07 -8.83
N ILE A 164 10.92 0.57 -7.98
CA ILE A 164 9.57 0.01 -7.81
C ILE A 164 8.75 0.07 -9.10
N ALA A 165 8.88 1.14 -9.90
CA ALA A 165 8.22 1.23 -11.20
C ALA A 165 8.77 0.18 -12.18
N GLN A 166 10.08 -0.06 -12.17
CA GLN A 166 10.71 -1.08 -13.02
C GLN A 166 10.20 -2.49 -12.69
N GLU A 167 10.09 -2.81 -11.40
CA GLU A 167 9.50 -4.07 -10.95
C GLU A 167 8.03 -4.20 -11.40
N ALA A 168 7.24 -3.13 -11.21
CA ALA A 168 5.81 -3.12 -11.47
C ALA A 168 5.47 -3.18 -12.98
N ILE A 169 6.14 -2.42 -13.83
CA ILE A 169 5.90 -2.43 -15.28
C ILE A 169 6.27 -3.78 -15.91
N SER A 170 7.37 -4.40 -15.43
CA SER A 170 7.73 -5.77 -15.84
C SER A 170 6.66 -6.78 -15.41
N PHE A 171 6.13 -6.68 -14.20
CA PHE A 171 5.05 -7.52 -13.70
C PHE A 171 3.75 -7.32 -14.50
N ALA A 172 3.35 -6.08 -14.77
CA ALA A 172 2.13 -5.76 -15.52
C ALA A 172 2.14 -6.31 -16.94
N GLY A 173 3.28 -6.23 -17.63
CA GLY A 173 3.43 -6.84 -18.95
C GLY A 173 3.35 -8.36 -18.89
N HIS A 174 4.02 -8.99 -17.93
CA HIS A 174 4.00 -10.45 -17.73
C HIS A 174 2.58 -10.98 -17.44
N THR A 175 1.81 -10.27 -16.61
CA THR A 175 0.44 -10.66 -16.27
C THR A 175 -0.62 -10.12 -17.23
N ASN A 176 -0.18 -9.41 -18.26
CA ASN A 176 -1.01 -8.86 -19.34
C ASN A 176 -2.20 -8.03 -18.82
N LEU A 177 -1.91 -6.98 -18.01
CA LEU A 177 -2.92 -6.09 -17.43
C LEU A 177 -3.45 -5.08 -18.45
N SER A 178 -4.24 -5.54 -19.41
CA SER A 178 -4.66 -4.77 -20.59
C SER A 178 -5.51 -3.53 -20.31
N LYS A 179 -6.11 -3.42 -19.12
CA LYS A 179 -6.87 -2.23 -18.70
C LYS A 179 -6.05 -1.23 -17.89
N LEU A 180 -4.74 -1.41 -17.81
CA LEU A 180 -3.80 -0.44 -17.28
C LEU A 180 -3.29 0.45 -18.42
N ILE A 181 -3.57 1.76 -18.33
CA ILE A 181 -3.13 2.77 -19.30
C ILE A 181 -2.31 3.83 -18.56
N VAL A 182 -1.04 3.93 -18.90
CA VAL A 182 -0.10 4.88 -18.33
C VAL A 182 0.10 6.05 -19.31
N LEU A 183 -0.25 7.25 -18.87
CA LEU A 183 0.01 8.50 -19.55
C LEU A 183 1.33 9.06 -19.02
N TYR A 184 2.34 9.10 -19.86
CA TYR A 184 3.68 9.52 -19.46
C TYR A 184 3.92 10.97 -19.92
N ASP A 185 4.01 11.89 -18.96
CA ASP A 185 4.46 13.27 -19.14
C ASP A 185 5.96 13.29 -19.42
N SER A 186 6.33 13.20 -20.70
CA SER A 186 7.70 13.15 -21.18
C SER A 186 8.18 14.54 -21.53
N ASN A 187 8.62 15.29 -20.55
CA ASN A 187 9.06 16.69 -20.70
C ASN A 187 10.58 16.85 -20.72
N ASP A 188 11.32 15.78 -20.54
CA ASP A 188 12.78 15.70 -20.58
C ASP A 188 13.50 16.53 -19.49
N ILE A 189 12.78 16.97 -18.41
CA ILE A 189 13.32 17.83 -17.33
C ILE A 189 13.01 17.23 -15.95
N GLN A 190 14.02 17.21 -15.11
CA GLN A 190 13.93 16.86 -13.68
C GLN A 190 14.40 18.05 -12.81
N LEU A 191 14.42 17.87 -11.49
CA LEU A 191 14.78 18.92 -10.55
C LEU A 191 16.22 19.42 -10.75
N ASP A 192 17.14 18.51 -11.03
CA ASP A 192 18.58 18.84 -11.24
C ASP A 192 18.89 19.36 -12.65
N GLY A 193 17.97 19.18 -13.62
CA GLY A 193 18.18 19.59 -15.01
C GLY A 193 17.58 18.63 -16.01
N GLU A 194 18.22 18.51 -17.18
CA GLU A 194 17.74 17.61 -18.24
C GLU A 194 17.87 16.13 -17.83
N VAL A 195 16.86 15.33 -18.25
CA VAL A 195 16.81 13.87 -17.97
C VAL A 195 18.07 13.15 -18.49
N ASN A 196 18.63 13.59 -19.63
CA ASN A 196 19.79 12.98 -20.26
C ASN A 196 21.08 13.06 -19.41
N LEU A 197 21.10 13.89 -18.37
CA LEU A 197 22.19 13.92 -17.40
C LEU A 197 22.32 12.63 -16.58
N ALA A 198 21.21 11.89 -16.42
CA ALA A 198 21.15 10.69 -15.57
C ALA A 198 20.49 9.48 -16.25
N ASN A 199 19.79 9.65 -17.38
CA ASN A 199 19.06 8.60 -18.06
C ASN A 199 19.24 8.69 -19.60
N SER A 200 19.58 7.58 -20.22
CA SER A 200 19.71 7.45 -21.67
C SER A 200 18.88 6.27 -22.22
N GLU A 201 17.87 5.81 -21.49
CA GLU A 201 17.03 4.69 -21.89
C GLU A 201 16.15 5.04 -23.09
N ASN A 202 15.93 4.04 -23.94
CA ASN A 202 14.91 4.13 -24.99
C ASN A 202 13.60 3.59 -24.46
N THR A 203 12.69 4.49 -24.07
CA THR A 203 11.39 4.18 -23.44
C THR A 203 10.58 3.21 -24.29
N LYS A 204 10.50 3.42 -25.61
CA LYS A 204 9.77 2.54 -26.53
C LYS A 204 10.28 1.12 -26.47
N LEU A 205 11.58 0.92 -26.73
CA LEU A 205 12.18 -0.42 -26.75
C LEU A 205 12.07 -1.11 -25.38
N LYS A 206 12.22 -0.35 -24.30
CA LYS A 206 12.09 -0.84 -22.94
C LYS A 206 10.69 -1.40 -22.66
N PHE A 207 9.64 -0.67 -22.97
CA PHE A 207 8.26 -1.09 -22.73
C PHE A 207 7.83 -2.21 -23.70
N GLU A 208 8.19 -2.12 -24.98
CA GLU A 208 7.90 -3.18 -25.95
C GLU A 208 8.56 -4.52 -25.54
N SER A 209 9.80 -4.49 -24.99
CA SER A 209 10.48 -5.69 -24.50
C SER A 209 9.80 -6.35 -23.32
N MET A 210 9.02 -5.57 -22.53
CA MET A 210 8.21 -6.04 -21.41
C MET A 210 6.76 -6.35 -21.80
N SER A 211 6.46 -6.50 -23.08
CA SER A 211 5.14 -6.85 -23.62
C SER A 211 4.06 -5.77 -23.41
N TRP A 212 4.44 -4.51 -23.39
CA TRP A 212 3.52 -3.38 -23.40
C TRP A 212 3.17 -2.92 -24.82
N ASP A 213 1.99 -2.33 -25.00
CA ASP A 213 1.66 -1.47 -26.13
C ASP A 213 2.29 -0.09 -25.89
N TYR A 214 2.98 0.44 -26.91
CA TYR A 214 3.62 1.75 -26.83
C TYR A 214 3.07 2.68 -27.90
N GLN A 215 2.72 3.89 -27.50
CA GLN A 215 2.27 4.95 -28.40
C GLN A 215 3.01 6.25 -28.08
N LEU A 216 3.19 7.11 -29.10
CA LEU A 216 3.83 8.42 -28.96
C LEU A 216 2.87 9.52 -29.45
N VAL A 217 2.59 10.47 -28.57
CA VAL A 217 1.97 11.77 -28.88
C VAL A 217 3.07 12.82 -28.88
N LYS A 218 3.25 13.51 -30.02
CA LYS A 218 4.36 14.43 -30.23
C LYS A 218 4.15 15.82 -29.63
N ASP A 219 2.90 16.20 -29.37
CA ASP A 219 2.53 17.48 -28.77
C ASP A 219 1.48 17.23 -27.68
N GLY A 220 1.86 17.49 -26.44
CA GLY A 220 1.01 17.34 -25.26
C GLY A 220 -0.13 18.35 -25.15
N ASN A 221 -0.24 19.31 -26.08
CA ASN A 221 -1.39 20.20 -26.23
C ASN A 221 -2.35 19.76 -27.35
N ASP A 222 -2.01 18.75 -28.13
CA ASP A 222 -2.89 18.21 -29.15
C ASP A 222 -3.90 17.22 -28.53
N ILE A 223 -5.04 17.76 -28.10
CA ILE A 223 -6.14 17.05 -27.45
C ILE A 223 -6.64 15.89 -28.31
N GLU A 224 -6.74 16.08 -29.63
CA GLU A 224 -7.21 15.05 -30.56
C GLU A 224 -6.20 13.88 -30.71
N ALA A 225 -4.90 14.20 -30.68
CA ALA A 225 -3.88 13.16 -30.69
C ALA A 225 -3.86 12.35 -29.38
N ILE A 226 -4.06 13.01 -28.23
CA ILE A 226 -4.17 12.35 -26.91
C ILE A 226 -5.41 11.46 -26.87
N ASP A 227 -6.58 11.98 -27.26
CA ASP A 227 -7.83 11.24 -27.37
C ASP A 227 -7.68 9.96 -28.21
N LYS A 228 -7.13 10.12 -29.42
CA LYS A 228 -6.88 9.00 -30.32
C LYS A 228 -5.94 7.96 -29.73
N ALA A 229 -4.90 8.38 -29.04
CA ALA A 229 -3.96 7.46 -28.38
C ALA A 229 -4.64 6.66 -27.28
N ILE A 230 -5.46 7.30 -26.43
CA ILE A 230 -6.24 6.61 -25.39
C ILE A 230 -7.26 5.65 -26.02
N CYS A 231 -7.95 6.07 -27.08
CA CYS A 231 -8.86 5.19 -27.83
C CYS A 231 -8.15 3.95 -28.40
N ASN A 232 -6.91 4.08 -28.86
CA ASN A 232 -6.13 2.95 -29.35
C ASN A 232 -5.68 2.05 -28.18
N ALA A 233 -5.21 2.62 -27.07
CA ALA A 233 -4.84 1.89 -25.87
C ALA A 233 -6.00 1.02 -25.34
N LYS A 234 -7.23 1.53 -25.36
CA LYS A 234 -8.43 0.77 -25.00
C LYS A 234 -8.72 -0.44 -25.88
N LYS A 235 -8.17 -0.50 -27.08
CA LYS A 235 -8.29 -1.63 -28.01
C LYS A 235 -7.16 -2.65 -27.89
N SER A 236 -6.09 -2.28 -27.18
CA SER A 236 -4.95 -3.15 -26.95
C SER A 236 -5.33 -4.29 -25.99
N ASN A 237 -4.76 -5.47 -26.22
CA ASN A 237 -4.83 -6.59 -25.30
C ASN A 237 -3.66 -6.65 -24.32
N LYS A 238 -2.85 -5.58 -24.26
CA LYS A 238 -1.68 -5.42 -23.40
C LYS A 238 -1.82 -4.17 -22.56
N PRO A 239 -1.12 -4.04 -21.43
CA PRO A 239 -1.00 -2.75 -20.77
C PRO A 239 -0.38 -1.74 -21.73
N SER A 240 -0.81 -0.47 -21.67
CA SER A 240 -0.40 0.55 -22.63
C SER A 240 0.36 1.69 -21.97
N LEU A 241 1.50 2.07 -22.58
CA LEU A 241 2.18 3.33 -22.29
C LEU A 241 1.93 4.31 -23.44
N ILE A 242 1.39 5.47 -23.12
CA ILE A 242 1.29 6.60 -24.04
C ILE A 242 2.32 7.63 -23.61
N GLU A 243 3.45 7.68 -24.31
CA GLU A 243 4.45 8.74 -24.11
C GLU A 243 3.95 10.01 -24.78
N ILE A 244 3.79 11.06 -23.98
CA ILE A 244 3.25 12.35 -24.44
C ILE A 244 4.33 13.40 -24.24
N LYS A 245 4.85 13.95 -25.34
CA LYS A 245 5.86 15.00 -25.29
C LYS A 245 5.22 16.32 -24.87
N THR A 246 5.63 16.78 -23.70
CA THR A 246 5.14 18.03 -23.11
C THR A 246 6.28 19.04 -22.94
N ILE A 247 5.94 20.25 -22.55
CA ILE A 247 6.90 21.27 -22.18
C ILE A 247 6.61 21.65 -20.73
N ILE A 248 7.55 21.32 -19.83
CA ILE A 248 7.43 21.73 -18.44
C ILE A 248 7.26 23.24 -18.35
N GLY A 249 6.26 23.72 -17.59
CA GLY A 249 6.03 25.15 -17.46
C GLY A 249 5.48 25.82 -18.74
N TYR A 250 4.74 25.09 -19.57
CA TYR A 250 4.18 25.60 -20.83
C TYR A 250 3.52 26.96 -20.68
N GLY A 251 3.87 27.90 -21.57
CA GLY A 251 3.37 29.25 -21.59
C GLY A 251 4.11 30.25 -20.68
N CYS A 252 4.99 29.77 -19.80
CA CYS A 252 5.82 30.60 -18.93
C CYS A 252 7.12 31.08 -19.60
N PRO A 253 7.72 32.20 -19.18
CA PRO A 253 9.04 32.62 -19.64
C PRO A 253 10.14 31.58 -19.45
N ASP A 254 10.11 30.85 -18.32
CA ASP A 254 11.10 29.82 -17.96
C ASP A 254 10.70 28.40 -18.43
N SER A 255 9.74 28.28 -19.38
CA SER A 255 9.28 26.99 -19.91
C SER A 255 10.44 26.18 -20.50
N GLY A 256 10.36 24.84 -20.33
CA GLY A 256 11.39 23.91 -20.81
C GLY A 256 12.67 23.89 -19.94
N THR A 257 12.67 24.50 -18.77
CA THR A 257 13.81 24.50 -17.84
C THR A 257 13.44 23.97 -16.47
N ASN A 258 14.43 23.52 -15.71
CA ASN A 258 14.24 23.05 -14.34
C ASN A 258 13.90 24.17 -13.33
N LEU A 259 14.05 25.44 -13.72
CA LEU A 259 13.71 26.58 -12.86
C LEU A 259 12.21 26.62 -12.52
N ILE A 260 11.36 26.08 -13.43
CA ILE A 260 9.91 26.06 -13.29
C ILE A 260 9.41 24.81 -12.54
N HIS A 261 10.29 23.85 -12.22
CA HIS A 261 9.87 22.55 -11.69
C HIS A 261 9.13 22.69 -10.35
N GLY A 262 9.72 23.32 -9.35
CA GLY A 262 9.24 23.26 -7.96
C GLY A 262 9.19 24.60 -7.23
N LYS A 263 9.05 25.70 -7.94
CA LYS A 263 8.99 27.05 -7.34
C LYS A 263 7.73 27.79 -7.81
N PRO A 264 7.05 28.57 -6.94
CA PRO A 264 5.96 29.46 -7.34
C PRO A 264 6.41 30.42 -8.43
N LEU A 265 5.55 30.73 -9.39
CA LEU A 265 5.85 31.63 -10.53
C LEU A 265 6.10 33.07 -10.07
N GLY A 266 5.42 33.53 -9.03
CA GLY A 266 5.37 34.91 -8.63
C GLY A 266 4.49 35.78 -9.60
N GLU A 267 4.29 37.03 -9.23
CA GLU A 267 3.34 37.92 -9.95
C GLU A 267 3.77 38.19 -11.39
N ALA A 268 5.05 38.49 -11.64
CA ALA A 268 5.56 38.86 -12.96
C ALA A 268 5.41 37.73 -13.98
N ASN A 269 5.83 36.51 -13.62
CA ASN A 269 5.73 35.33 -14.50
C ASN A 269 4.27 34.89 -14.66
N THR A 270 3.42 35.03 -13.64
CA THR A 270 1.99 34.74 -13.74
C THR A 270 1.27 35.71 -14.70
N LYS A 271 1.65 36.99 -14.65
CA LYS A 271 1.13 37.96 -15.59
C LYS A 271 1.54 37.62 -17.04
N ALA A 272 2.82 37.33 -17.26
CA ALA A 272 3.31 36.91 -18.58
C ALA A 272 2.62 35.63 -19.07
N LEU A 273 2.40 34.65 -18.18
CA LEU A 273 1.65 33.43 -18.48
C LEU A 273 0.23 33.74 -18.96
N ARG A 274 -0.49 34.61 -18.26
CA ARG A 274 -1.86 35.05 -18.65
C ARG A 274 -1.89 35.68 -20.01
N GLU A 275 -0.95 36.62 -20.26
CA GLU A 275 -0.81 37.27 -21.56
C GLU A 275 -0.53 36.28 -22.70
N ASN A 276 0.40 35.30 -22.46
CA ASN A 276 0.75 34.30 -23.45
C ASN A 276 -0.40 33.30 -23.74
N LEU A 277 -1.22 33.01 -22.75
CA LEU A 277 -2.35 32.09 -22.88
C LEU A 277 -3.64 32.78 -23.32
N GLY A 278 -3.66 34.14 -23.37
CA GLY A 278 -4.86 34.93 -23.67
C GLY A 278 -5.97 34.74 -22.63
N TYR A 279 -5.59 34.67 -21.33
CA TYR A 279 -6.52 34.38 -20.22
C TYR A 279 -6.74 35.62 -19.35
N ASP A 280 -7.86 36.32 -19.56
CA ASP A 280 -8.14 37.63 -18.99
C ASP A 280 -9.00 37.62 -17.70
N TYR A 281 -9.30 36.45 -17.12
CA TYR A 281 -10.11 36.33 -15.92
C TYR A 281 -9.30 36.69 -14.65
N ALA A 282 -9.98 37.17 -13.61
CA ALA A 282 -9.34 37.43 -12.32
C ALA A 282 -8.81 36.14 -11.63
N PRO A 283 -7.88 36.26 -10.65
CA PRO A 283 -7.42 35.09 -9.91
C PRO A 283 -8.58 34.29 -9.27
N PHE A 284 -8.57 32.95 -9.45
CA PHE A 284 -9.61 32.01 -9.02
C PHE A 284 -11.00 32.27 -9.64
N GLU A 285 -11.11 33.13 -10.65
CA GLU A 285 -12.32 33.30 -11.44
C GLU A 285 -12.34 32.25 -12.56
N VAL A 286 -13.50 31.60 -12.72
CA VAL A 286 -13.73 30.57 -13.73
C VAL A 286 -14.93 31.00 -14.55
N ASP A 287 -14.81 31.01 -15.88
CA ASP A 287 -15.93 31.28 -16.78
C ASP A 287 -17.05 30.23 -16.60
N SER A 288 -18.27 30.68 -16.66
CA SER A 288 -19.44 29.81 -16.57
C SER A 288 -19.48 28.75 -17.67
N GLU A 289 -18.97 29.06 -18.88
CA GLU A 289 -18.91 28.11 -20.00
C GLU A 289 -17.99 26.93 -19.67
N VAL A 290 -16.94 27.12 -18.85
CA VAL A 290 -16.07 26.04 -18.37
C VAL A 290 -16.83 25.10 -17.44
N TYR A 291 -17.59 25.65 -16.48
CA TYR A 291 -18.41 24.82 -15.60
C TYR A 291 -19.49 24.05 -16.37
N ASP A 292 -20.15 24.70 -17.33
CA ASP A 292 -21.17 24.05 -18.17
C ASP A 292 -20.56 22.92 -19.01
N PHE A 293 -19.35 23.12 -19.53
CA PHE A 293 -18.62 22.11 -20.29
C PHE A 293 -18.28 20.88 -19.44
N TYR A 294 -17.72 21.05 -18.23
CA TYR A 294 -17.41 19.93 -17.34
C TYR A 294 -18.67 19.24 -16.81
N LYS A 295 -19.72 19.97 -16.52
CA LYS A 295 -21.00 19.42 -16.13
C LYS A 295 -21.59 18.49 -17.20
N GLU A 296 -21.50 18.88 -18.48
CA GLU A 296 -21.96 18.05 -19.59
C GLU A 296 -21.07 16.84 -19.82
N ASN A 297 -19.76 17.06 -19.93
CA ASN A 297 -18.81 16.04 -20.40
C ASN A 297 -18.24 15.15 -19.28
N VAL A 298 -18.40 15.49 -18.00
CA VAL A 298 -17.95 14.70 -16.87
C VAL A 298 -19.11 14.28 -15.98
N GLU A 299 -19.82 15.23 -15.35
CA GLU A 299 -20.88 14.94 -14.39
C GLU A 299 -22.03 14.15 -15.02
N LYS A 300 -22.66 14.67 -16.07
CA LYS A 300 -23.80 14.01 -16.73
C LYS A 300 -23.39 12.67 -17.35
N ARG A 301 -22.25 12.64 -18.07
CA ARG A 301 -21.75 11.41 -18.66
C ARG A 301 -21.52 10.34 -17.59
N GLY A 302 -20.96 10.73 -16.45
CA GLY A 302 -20.72 9.82 -15.33
C GLY A 302 -22.02 9.27 -14.70
N ILE A 303 -23.02 10.13 -14.52
CA ILE A 303 -24.35 9.73 -14.04
C ILE A 303 -25.01 8.75 -15.02
N GLU A 304 -24.92 9.01 -16.33
CA GLU A 304 -25.44 8.13 -17.37
C GLU A 304 -24.74 6.77 -17.37
N ALA A 305 -23.39 6.77 -17.31
CA ALA A 305 -22.59 5.54 -17.25
C ALA A 305 -22.95 4.69 -16.02
N ASN A 306 -23.09 5.31 -14.84
CA ASN A 306 -23.50 4.63 -13.63
C ASN A 306 -24.95 4.12 -13.71
N THR A 307 -25.86 4.87 -14.33
CA THR A 307 -27.25 4.44 -14.56
C THR A 307 -27.31 3.20 -15.47
N VAL A 308 -26.55 3.23 -16.57
CA VAL A 308 -26.43 2.06 -17.48
C VAL A 308 -25.88 0.86 -16.75
N TRP A 309 -24.83 1.04 -15.96
CA TRP A 309 -24.25 -0.03 -15.15
C TRP A 309 -25.24 -0.57 -14.10
N SER A 310 -25.95 0.30 -13.40
CA SER A 310 -26.96 -0.08 -12.40
C SER A 310 -28.10 -0.90 -12.99
N ASN A 311 -28.52 -0.57 -14.22
CA ASN A 311 -29.50 -1.36 -14.98
C ASN A 311 -28.94 -2.74 -15.34
N LYS A 312 -27.68 -2.80 -15.82
CA LYS A 312 -26.97 -4.04 -16.13
C LYS A 312 -26.85 -4.92 -14.87
N LEU A 313 -26.52 -4.32 -13.72
CA LEU A 313 -26.41 -5.03 -12.44
C LEU A 313 -27.77 -5.60 -11.96
N ARG A 314 -28.86 -4.88 -12.18
CA ARG A 314 -30.23 -5.39 -11.91
C ARG A 314 -30.60 -6.57 -12.81
N GLU A 315 -30.27 -6.50 -14.10
CA GLU A 315 -30.43 -7.61 -15.03
C GLU A 315 -29.58 -8.81 -14.62
N TYR A 316 -28.33 -8.58 -14.24
CA TYR A 316 -27.43 -9.60 -13.71
C TYR A 316 -28.00 -10.29 -12.47
N HIS A 317 -28.53 -9.51 -11.51
CA HIS A 317 -29.21 -10.05 -10.33
C HIS A 317 -30.38 -10.95 -10.70
N THR A 318 -31.19 -10.54 -11.67
CA THR A 318 -32.37 -11.32 -12.12
C THR A 318 -31.95 -12.64 -12.77
N LYS A 319 -30.88 -12.66 -13.56
CA LYS A 319 -30.40 -13.83 -14.29
C LYS A 319 -29.49 -14.75 -13.48
N PHE A 320 -28.67 -14.17 -12.59
CA PHE A 320 -27.60 -14.85 -11.87
C PHE A 320 -27.60 -14.48 -10.38
N SER A 321 -28.72 -14.70 -9.70
CA SER A 321 -28.93 -14.25 -8.30
C SER A 321 -27.82 -14.70 -7.34
N ASP A 322 -27.36 -15.95 -7.42
CA ASP A 322 -26.29 -16.47 -6.55
C ASP A 322 -24.98 -15.76 -6.80
N LYS A 323 -24.62 -15.54 -8.07
CA LYS A 323 -23.41 -14.80 -8.44
C LYS A 323 -23.49 -13.31 -8.08
N TYR A 324 -24.67 -12.71 -8.16
CA TYR A 324 -24.89 -11.36 -7.67
C TYR A 324 -24.65 -11.26 -6.16
N ASN A 325 -25.22 -12.18 -5.38
CA ASN A 325 -25.00 -12.21 -3.93
C ASN A 325 -23.52 -12.43 -3.58
N GLU A 326 -22.84 -13.31 -4.33
CA GLU A 326 -21.39 -13.50 -4.19
C GLU A 326 -20.62 -12.21 -4.49
N PHE A 327 -20.95 -11.52 -5.60
CA PHE A 327 -20.35 -10.23 -5.97
C PHE A 327 -20.52 -9.17 -4.86
N VAL A 328 -21.74 -9.03 -4.34
CA VAL A 328 -22.01 -8.12 -3.23
C VAL A 328 -21.19 -8.50 -2.00
N ASN A 329 -21.07 -9.78 -1.66
CA ASN A 329 -20.24 -10.23 -0.53
C ASN A 329 -18.76 -9.89 -0.73
N PHE A 330 -18.24 -9.97 -1.97
CA PHE A 330 -16.88 -9.53 -2.27
C PHE A 330 -16.75 -8.04 -2.02
N MET A 331 -17.59 -7.21 -2.62
CA MET A 331 -17.51 -5.75 -2.54
C MET A 331 -17.74 -5.20 -1.12
N THR A 332 -18.51 -5.92 -0.30
CA THR A 332 -18.83 -5.53 1.09
C THR A 332 -18.03 -6.30 2.14
N TYR A 333 -17.16 -7.22 1.72
CA TYR A 333 -16.39 -8.12 2.62
C TYR A 333 -17.26 -8.93 3.57
N SER A 334 -18.49 -9.30 3.14
CA SER A 334 -19.52 -9.95 3.98
C SER A 334 -19.46 -11.47 3.80
N PHE A 335 -18.45 -12.11 4.41
CA PHE A 335 -18.30 -13.56 4.39
C PHE A 335 -18.59 -14.16 5.77
N LYS A 336 -19.29 -15.31 5.76
CA LYS A 336 -19.44 -16.14 6.97
C LYS A 336 -18.20 -17.00 7.14
N PHE A 337 -17.56 -16.90 8.29
CA PHE A 337 -16.39 -17.71 8.63
C PHE A 337 -16.71 -18.67 9.76
N ASP A 338 -16.42 -19.94 9.56
CA ASP A 338 -16.65 -21.00 10.54
C ASP A 338 -15.34 -21.41 11.22
N TYR A 339 -15.11 -20.84 12.38
CA TYR A 339 -13.92 -21.11 13.20
C TYR A 339 -13.79 -22.56 13.65
N SER A 340 -14.89 -23.33 13.68
CA SER A 340 -14.86 -24.75 14.08
C SER A 340 -14.17 -25.66 13.06
N LYS A 341 -13.99 -25.18 11.84
CA LYS A 341 -13.27 -25.88 10.76
C LYS A 341 -11.76 -25.70 10.81
N LEU A 342 -11.26 -24.77 11.62
CA LEU A 342 -9.82 -24.58 11.77
C LEU A 342 -9.23 -25.73 12.58
N LYS A 343 -8.13 -26.28 12.06
CA LYS A 343 -7.38 -27.35 12.74
C LYS A 343 -6.53 -26.81 13.88
N GLU A 344 -6.17 -27.65 14.79
CA GLU A 344 -5.16 -27.38 15.81
C GLU A 344 -3.83 -28.02 15.41
N TYR A 345 -2.73 -27.38 15.79
CA TYR A 345 -1.37 -27.82 15.50
C TYR A 345 -0.56 -28.05 16.81
N PRO A 346 -0.96 -29.00 17.68
CA PRO A 346 -0.44 -29.14 19.05
C PRO A 346 0.98 -29.71 19.12
N ASN A 347 1.52 -30.28 18.04
CA ASN A 347 2.75 -31.06 18.09
C ASN A 347 4.04 -30.25 17.96
N GLY A 348 3.96 -28.92 18.03
CA GLY A 348 5.09 -28.03 17.84
C GLY A 348 5.64 -28.06 16.39
N GLU A 349 5.66 -26.93 15.75
CA GLU A 349 6.16 -26.76 14.38
C GLU A 349 6.64 -25.31 14.20
N SER A 350 7.35 -25.01 13.13
CA SER A 350 7.70 -23.64 12.80
C SER A 350 6.45 -22.81 12.54
N THR A 351 6.41 -21.59 13.08
CA THR A 351 5.22 -20.75 12.94
C THR A 351 4.96 -20.37 11.48
N ARG A 352 5.96 -20.35 10.59
CA ARG A 352 5.79 -20.17 9.14
C ARG A 352 4.97 -21.27 8.48
N LYS A 353 5.19 -22.55 8.85
CA LYS A 353 4.40 -23.67 8.31
C LYS A 353 2.97 -23.66 8.85
N ILE A 354 2.83 -23.36 10.14
CA ILE A 354 1.51 -23.23 10.78
C ILE A 354 0.71 -22.10 10.12
N LEU A 355 1.35 -20.95 9.89
CA LEU A 355 0.70 -19.82 9.23
C LEU A 355 0.27 -20.18 7.81
N GLY A 356 1.12 -20.84 7.04
CA GLY A 356 0.78 -21.31 5.69
C GLY A 356 -0.42 -22.26 5.70
N ALA A 357 -0.47 -23.20 6.65
CA ALA A 357 -1.58 -24.13 6.79
C ALA A 357 -2.89 -23.40 7.17
N TYR A 358 -2.85 -22.47 8.14
CA TYR A 358 -4.02 -21.64 8.45
C TYR A 358 -4.44 -20.77 7.28
N LEU A 359 -3.50 -20.19 6.54
CA LEU A 359 -3.82 -19.37 5.36
C LEU A 359 -4.58 -20.19 4.29
N ASP A 360 -4.19 -21.44 4.08
CA ASP A 360 -4.94 -22.38 3.22
C ASP A 360 -6.37 -22.60 3.76
N GLU A 361 -6.55 -22.81 5.07
CA GLU A 361 -7.86 -23.01 5.70
C GLU A 361 -8.75 -21.75 5.61
N TYR A 362 -8.16 -20.56 5.81
CA TYR A 362 -8.87 -19.29 5.62
C TYR A 362 -9.25 -19.07 4.15
N SER A 363 -8.33 -19.34 3.22
CA SER A 363 -8.58 -19.17 1.79
C SER A 363 -9.70 -20.07 1.26
N ASN A 364 -9.89 -21.25 1.86
CA ASN A 364 -11.01 -22.16 1.53
C ASN A 364 -12.38 -21.60 1.92
N GLN A 365 -12.43 -20.68 2.88
CA GLN A 365 -13.68 -20.07 3.37
C GLN A 365 -13.85 -18.62 2.89
N LEU A 366 -12.75 -17.96 2.51
CA LEU A 366 -12.73 -16.57 2.07
C LEU A 366 -12.28 -16.50 0.59
N PRO A 367 -13.21 -16.59 -0.36
CA PRO A 367 -12.88 -16.63 -1.79
C PRO A 367 -12.27 -15.33 -2.31
N ASN A 368 -12.38 -14.23 -1.58
CA ASN A 368 -11.78 -12.94 -1.90
C ASN A 368 -10.36 -12.75 -1.35
N LEU A 369 -9.78 -13.74 -0.67
CA LEU A 369 -8.41 -13.68 -0.18
C LEU A 369 -7.43 -14.09 -1.29
N ILE A 370 -6.56 -13.16 -1.70
CA ILE A 370 -5.62 -13.32 -2.82
C ILE A 370 -4.23 -12.83 -2.43
N GLY A 371 -3.19 -13.45 -2.95
CA GLY A 371 -1.82 -13.00 -2.70
C GLY A 371 -0.79 -14.05 -3.04
N GLY A 372 0.43 -13.88 -2.57
CA GLY A 372 1.53 -14.79 -2.85
C GLY A 372 2.84 -14.34 -2.26
N SER A 373 3.94 -14.77 -2.87
CA SER A 373 5.29 -14.54 -2.36
C SER A 373 6.21 -13.98 -3.44
N ALA A 374 7.24 -13.24 -3.01
CA ALA A 374 8.34 -12.78 -3.86
C ALA A 374 9.37 -13.91 -4.07
N ASP A 375 8.98 -14.92 -4.86
CA ASP A 375 9.79 -16.10 -5.20
C ASP A 375 10.26 -16.95 -4.00
N LEU A 376 9.58 -16.86 -2.86
CA LEU A 376 9.97 -17.53 -1.61
C LEU A 376 8.92 -18.52 -1.09
N THR A 377 7.93 -18.92 -1.88
CA THR A 377 6.84 -19.82 -1.45
C THR A 377 7.34 -21.10 -0.78
N PRO A 378 8.36 -21.82 -1.30
CA PRO A 378 8.84 -23.05 -0.64
C PRO A 378 9.43 -22.82 0.75
N SER A 379 9.93 -21.60 1.02
CA SER A 379 10.57 -21.25 2.28
C SER A 379 9.62 -20.57 3.25
N THR A 380 8.69 -19.74 2.76
CA THR A 380 7.71 -19.05 3.60
C THR A 380 6.48 -19.88 3.90
N PHE A 381 6.19 -20.89 3.07
CA PHE A 381 4.94 -21.68 3.02
C PHE A 381 3.70 -20.83 2.74
N VAL A 382 3.86 -19.59 2.31
CA VAL A 382 2.76 -18.67 1.99
C VAL A 382 2.48 -18.70 0.50
N LYS A 383 1.24 -19.00 0.14
CA LYS A 383 0.72 -19.01 -1.23
C LYS A 383 -0.77 -18.66 -1.23
N GLY A 384 -1.28 -18.21 -2.35
CA GLY A 384 -2.71 -18.09 -2.61
C GLY A 384 -3.33 -19.44 -2.98
N ALA A 385 -4.66 -19.49 -2.99
CA ALA A 385 -5.43 -20.69 -3.35
C ALA A 385 -5.67 -20.82 -4.87
N ASP A 386 -6.31 -21.91 -5.27
CA ASP A 386 -6.89 -22.16 -6.61
C ASP A 386 -5.88 -22.14 -7.76
N GLY A 387 -4.59 -22.29 -7.49
CA GLY A 387 -3.51 -22.22 -8.48
C GLY A 387 -2.97 -20.81 -8.70
N ASN A 388 -2.06 -20.68 -9.67
CA ASN A 388 -1.42 -19.39 -9.96
C ASN A 388 -2.34 -18.49 -10.79
N PHE A 389 -2.31 -17.18 -10.48
CA PHE A 389 -2.84 -16.17 -11.39
C PHE A 389 -1.82 -15.95 -12.53
N GLU A 390 -2.22 -16.25 -13.75
CA GLU A 390 -1.38 -16.16 -14.94
C GLU A 390 -2.16 -15.46 -16.07
N ALA A 391 -1.47 -14.98 -17.09
CA ALA A 391 -2.11 -14.30 -18.23
C ALA A 391 -3.23 -15.12 -18.88
N ASP A 392 -3.05 -16.45 -18.91
CA ASP A 392 -3.96 -17.42 -19.55
C ASP A 392 -4.84 -18.17 -18.55
N PHE A 393 -4.59 -18.02 -17.23
CA PHE A 393 -5.33 -18.67 -16.17
C PHE A 393 -5.67 -17.68 -15.03
N LEU A 394 -6.84 -17.05 -15.17
CA LEU A 394 -7.28 -15.94 -14.33
C LEU A 394 -8.04 -16.36 -13.04
N ASN A 395 -8.29 -17.67 -12.85
CA ASN A 395 -9.03 -18.18 -11.69
C ASN A 395 -8.14 -18.40 -10.46
N GLY A 396 -6.82 -18.44 -10.64
CA GLY A 396 -5.88 -18.64 -9.55
C GLY A 396 -5.80 -17.43 -8.63
N ARG A 397 -5.65 -17.68 -7.33
CA ARG A 397 -5.47 -16.65 -6.31
C ARG A 397 -4.05 -16.57 -5.78
N ASN A 398 -3.13 -17.40 -6.30
CA ASN A 398 -1.72 -17.31 -5.99
C ASN A 398 -1.00 -16.41 -7.00
N ILE A 399 -0.56 -15.25 -6.54
CA ILE A 399 0.19 -14.29 -7.34
C ILE A 399 1.68 -14.59 -7.19
N ARG A 400 2.35 -14.90 -8.31
CA ARG A 400 3.80 -15.03 -8.36
C ARG A 400 4.43 -13.68 -8.64
N PHE A 401 4.81 -12.96 -7.59
CA PHE A 401 5.41 -11.62 -7.74
C PHE A 401 6.82 -11.66 -8.33
N GLY A 402 7.52 -12.81 -8.23
CA GLY A 402 8.95 -12.90 -8.54
C GLY A 402 9.78 -12.14 -7.50
N VAL A 403 11.07 -11.95 -7.74
CA VAL A 403 11.96 -11.19 -6.85
C VAL A 403 11.70 -9.70 -7.04
N ARG A 404 10.58 -9.21 -6.46
CA ARG A 404 10.07 -7.84 -6.58
C ARG A 404 9.34 -7.43 -5.31
N GLU A 405 10.06 -7.37 -4.18
CA GLU A 405 9.47 -7.11 -2.87
C GLU A 405 8.78 -5.74 -2.80
N HIS A 406 9.40 -4.71 -3.37
CA HIS A 406 8.87 -3.36 -3.31
C HIS A 406 7.58 -3.23 -4.12
N ALA A 407 7.56 -3.69 -5.36
CA ALA A 407 6.35 -3.71 -6.17
C ALA A 407 5.28 -4.65 -5.59
N MET A 408 5.64 -5.81 -5.05
CA MET A 408 4.71 -6.71 -4.37
C MET A 408 3.94 -5.96 -3.27
N GLY A 409 4.64 -5.22 -2.41
CA GLY A 409 3.99 -4.44 -1.36
C GLY A 409 3.02 -3.39 -1.90
N ALA A 410 3.38 -2.68 -2.97
CA ALA A 410 2.52 -1.67 -3.59
C ALA A 410 1.38 -2.30 -4.40
N ILE A 411 1.58 -3.43 -5.07
CA ILE A 411 0.51 -4.18 -5.75
C ILE A 411 -0.53 -4.67 -4.74
N VAL A 412 -0.09 -5.21 -3.58
CA VAL A 412 -0.98 -5.57 -2.47
C VAL A 412 -1.80 -4.35 -2.01
N ASN A 413 -1.17 -3.18 -1.89
CA ASN A 413 -1.88 -1.94 -1.57
C ASN A 413 -2.92 -1.60 -2.65
N GLY A 414 -2.55 -1.70 -3.92
CA GLY A 414 -3.42 -1.41 -5.05
C GLY A 414 -4.65 -2.31 -5.12
N ILE A 415 -4.49 -3.62 -4.85
CA ILE A 415 -5.61 -4.57 -4.77
C ILE A 415 -6.57 -4.18 -3.64
N ASN A 416 -6.04 -3.81 -2.46
CA ASN A 416 -6.87 -3.38 -1.34
C ASN A 416 -7.54 -2.01 -1.58
N LEU A 417 -6.89 -1.09 -2.31
CA LEU A 417 -7.48 0.19 -2.74
C LEU A 417 -8.64 0.00 -3.72
N HIS A 418 -8.51 -0.99 -4.62
CA HIS A 418 -9.58 -1.30 -5.58
C HIS A 418 -10.86 -1.74 -4.87
N GLY A 419 -10.74 -2.52 -3.81
CA GLY A 419 -11.87 -3.14 -3.11
C GLY A 419 -12.29 -4.49 -3.71
N GLY A 420 -13.14 -5.21 -2.98
CA GLY A 420 -13.64 -6.54 -3.35
C GLY A 420 -12.68 -7.69 -3.02
N LEU A 421 -11.40 -7.45 -2.95
CA LEU A 421 -10.38 -8.44 -2.63
C LEU A 421 -9.59 -8.04 -1.37
N LYS A 422 -9.13 -9.02 -0.62
CA LYS A 422 -8.21 -8.89 0.51
C LYS A 422 -6.87 -9.45 0.12
N ALA A 423 -5.83 -8.61 0.10
CA ALA A 423 -4.55 -9.00 -0.47
C ALA A 423 -3.45 -9.17 0.58
N PHE A 424 -2.55 -10.13 0.32
CA PHE A 424 -1.34 -10.36 1.11
C PHE A 424 -0.10 -10.57 0.22
N GLY A 425 1.07 -10.24 0.78
CA GLY A 425 2.37 -10.50 0.15
C GLY A 425 3.36 -11.08 1.16
N ALA A 426 4.24 -11.98 0.72
CA ALA A 426 5.16 -12.66 1.61
C ALA A 426 6.62 -12.68 1.13
N GLY A 427 7.54 -12.64 2.10
CA GLY A 427 8.98 -12.71 1.86
C GLY A 427 9.76 -13.13 3.11
N PHE A 428 11.10 -12.97 3.10
CA PHE A 428 11.90 -13.06 4.30
C PHE A 428 11.90 -11.73 5.05
N PHE A 429 12.01 -11.79 6.37
CA PHE A 429 11.87 -10.61 7.22
C PHE A 429 12.95 -9.57 6.97
N VAL A 430 14.18 -9.98 6.70
CA VAL A 430 15.27 -9.07 6.32
C VAL A 430 14.93 -8.28 5.05
N PHE A 431 14.19 -8.84 4.10
CA PHE A 431 13.80 -8.16 2.86
C PHE A 431 12.60 -7.22 3.03
N SER A 432 12.09 -7.04 4.25
CA SER A 432 11.23 -5.91 4.56
C SER A 432 11.91 -4.56 4.32
N ASP A 433 13.25 -4.52 4.29
CA ASP A 433 14.03 -3.34 3.89
C ASP A 433 13.65 -2.84 2.49
N TYR A 434 13.50 -3.75 1.53
CA TYR A 434 13.06 -3.40 0.17
C TYR A 434 11.59 -2.98 0.13
N MET A 435 10.73 -3.56 0.97
CA MET A 435 9.29 -3.34 0.95
C MET A 435 8.84 -2.16 1.83
N LYS A 436 9.68 -1.68 2.73
CA LYS A 436 9.34 -0.67 3.75
C LYS A 436 8.56 0.54 3.23
N PRO A 437 8.93 1.17 2.08
CA PRO A 437 8.17 2.32 1.58
C PRO A 437 6.71 1.97 1.26
N ALA A 438 6.44 0.81 0.68
CA ALA A 438 5.08 0.35 0.38
C ALA A 438 4.29 0.03 1.67
N ILE A 439 4.93 -0.58 2.68
CA ILE A 439 4.34 -0.81 4.01
C ILE A 439 3.96 0.52 4.67
N ARG A 440 4.86 1.52 4.60
CA ARG A 440 4.59 2.86 5.14
C ARG A 440 3.42 3.54 4.42
N GLN A 441 3.32 3.39 3.09
CA GLN A 441 2.19 3.91 2.31
C GLN A 441 0.87 3.25 2.72
N ALA A 442 0.85 1.93 2.96
CA ALA A 442 -0.33 1.25 3.48
C ALA A 442 -0.80 1.85 4.82
N ALA A 443 0.16 2.16 5.72
CA ALA A 443 -0.14 2.74 7.03
C ALA A 443 -0.69 4.17 6.92
N ILE A 444 -0.14 5.01 6.03
CA ILE A 444 -0.64 6.37 5.75
C ILE A 444 -2.07 6.32 5.21
N MET A 445 -2.33 5.44 4.24
CA MET A 445 -3.65 5.29 3.60
C MET A 445 -4.65 4.51 4.46
N LYS A 446 -4.23 3.99 5.61
CA LYS A 446 -5.06 3.13 6.47
C LYS A 446 -5.63 1.92 5.72
N LEU A 447 -4.80 1.24 4.94
CA LEU A 447 -5.21 0.06 4.18
C LEU A 447 -5.10 -1.21 5.03
N PRO A 448 -5.99 -2.18 4.84
CA PRO A 448 -5.93 -3.46 5.53
C PRO A 448 -4.97 -4.46 4.84
N SER A 449 -3.86 -3.98 4.33
CA SER A 449 -2.85 -4.81 3.64
C SER A 449 -2.16 -5.76 4.60
N ILE A 450 -1.88 -6.98 4.14
CA ILE A 450 -1.25 -8.03 4.96
C ILE A 450 0.13 -8.34 4.38
N PHE A 451 1.16 -8.17 5.22
CA PHE A 451 2.55 -8.48 4.89
C PHE A 451 3.04 -9.59 5.79
N ILE A 452 3.46 -10.72 5.22
CA ILE A 452 3.85 -11.93 5.95
C ILE A 452 5.33 -12.18 5.73
N PHE A 453 6.09 -12.21 6.81
CA PHE A 453 7.52 -12.44 6.74
C PHE A 453 7.92 -13.66 7.55
N SER A 454 8.80 -14.49 7.00
CA SER A 454 9.41 -15.59 7.73
C SER A 454 10.90 -15.32 8.01
N HIS A 455 11.53 -16.19 8.80
CA HIS A 455 12.94 -16.04 9.16
C HIS A 455 13.19 -14.79 10.02
N ASP A 456 12.50 -14.74 11.16
CA ASP A 456 12.31 -13.54 11.98
C ASP A 456 13.46 -13.22 12.96
N THR A 457 14.52 -14.07 13.03
CA THR A 457 15.63 -13.89 13.96
C THR A 457 16.97 -14.37 13.38
N VAL A 458 18.05 -14.23 14.16
CA VAL A 458 19.37 -14.84 13.88
C VAL A 458 19.34 -16.37 13.75
N CYS A 459 18.24 -17.02 14.11
CA CYS A 459 18.02 -18.45 13.88
C CYS A 459 17.75 -18.81 12.41
N VAL A 460 17.97 -17.89 11.48
CA VAL A 460 18.23 -18.17 10.07
C VAL A 460 19.48 -19.03 9.93
N GLY A 461 20.51 -18.76 10.72
CA GLY A 461 21.63 -19.66 10.95
C GLY A 461 22.71 -19.53 9.89
N GLU A 462 22.89 -20.57 9.07
CA GLU A 462 24.01 -20.71 8.15
C GLU A 462 24.06 -19.61 7.06
N ASP A 463 22.92 -19.00 6.72
CA ASP A 463 22.86 -17.92 5.73
C ASP A 463 23.55 -16.63 6.23
N GLY A 464 23.63 -16.44 7.54
CA GLY A 464 24.41 -15.39 8.17
C GLY A 464 23.83 -13.97 8.09
N PRO A 465 24.66 -12.95 8.37
CA PRO A 465 24.21 -11.57 8.62
C PRO A 465 23.36 -10.93 7.53
N THR A 466 23.53 -11.33 6.27
CA THR A 466 22.76 -10.78 5.14
C THR A 466 21.29 -11.22 5.12
N HIS A 467 20.95 -12.26 5.91
CA HIS A 467 19.61 -12.83 6.00
C HIS A 467 19.04 -12.79 7.42
N GLU A 468 19.83 -12.37 8.39
CA GLU A 468 19.47 -12.31 9.81
C GLU A 468 18.96 -10.92 10.19
N PRO A 469 17.64 -10.76 10.45
CA PRO A 469 17.08 -9.47 10.81
C PRO A 469 17.48 -9.09 12.24
N ILE A 470 17.92 -7.87 12.44
CA ILE A 470 18.28 -7.28 13.75
C ILE A 470 17.39 -6.07 14.05
N GLU A 471 17.49 -5.00 13.25
CA GLU A 471 16.80 -3.73 13.46
C GLU A 471 15.35 -3.70 12.90
N HIS A 472 14.96 -4.72 12.19
CA HIS A 472 13.71 -4.74 11.41
C HIS A 472 12.44 -4.62 12.27
N PHE A 473 12.44 -5.22 13.49
CA PHE A 473 11.35 -4.99 14.45
C PHE A 473 11.28 -3.53 14.90
N ALA A 474 12.42 -2.93 15.21
CA ALA A 474 12.48 -1.52 15.62
C ALA A 474 12.00 -0.61 14.49
N MET A 475 12.47 -0.86 13.27
CA MET A 475 12.13 -0.12 12.07
C MET A 475 10.60 -0.17 11.81
N LEU A 476 9.99 -1.35 11.82
CA LEU A 476 8.57 -1.50 11.49
C LEU A 476 7.66 -1.06 12.64
N ARG A 477 7.99 -1.40 13.90
CA ARG A 477 7.23 -0.96 15.08
C ARG A 477 7.23 0.56 15.27
N SER A 478 8.17 1.28 14.63
CA SER A 478 8.21 2.75 14.66
C SER A 478 7.26 3.42 13.65
N ILE A 479 6.67 2.67 12.71
CA ILE A 479 5.72 3.21 11.73
C ILE A 479 4.35 3.40 12.39
N PRO A 480 3.81 4.63 12.41
CA PRO A 480 2.47 4.87 12.94
C PRO A 480 1.41 4.06 12.21
N ASN A 481 0.36 3.61 12.90
CA ASN A 481 -0.75 2.83 12.34
C ASN A 481 -0.32 1.53 11.64
N LEU A 482 0.77 0.90 12.09
CA LEU A 482 1.20 -0.42 11.60
C LEU A 482 1.15 -1.43 12.74
N ASN A 483 0.39 -2.51 12.55
CA ASN A 483 0.32 -3.61 13.50
C ASN A 483 1.37 -4.69 13.18
N VAL A 484 2.46 -4.72 13.93
CA VAL A 484 3.54 -5.73 13.79
C VAL A 484 3.32 -6.82 14.81
N MET A 485 3.07 -8.05 14.33
CA MET A 485 2.71 -9.21 15.15
C MET A 485 3.75 -10.32 15.03
N ARG A 486 4.14 -10.91 16.17
CA ARG A 486 5.14 -11.97 16.27
C ARG A 486 4.64 -13.11 17.16
N PRO A 487 3.94 -14.11 16.59
CA PRO A 487 3.35 -15.22 17.34
C PRO A 487 4.39 -16.25 17.80
N ALA A 488 4.17 -16.84 18.98
CA ALA A 488 5.02 -17.84 19.60
C ALA A 488 4.63 -19.29 19.27
N ASP A 489 3.36 -19.57 19.02
CA ASP A 489 2.86 -20.91 18.69
C ASP A 489 1.60 -20.85 17.81
N TYR A 490 0.96 -22.02 17.57
CA TYR A 490 -0.20 -22.10 16.68
C TYR A 490 -1.41 -21.28 17.15
N LYS A 491 -1.61 -21.11 18.45
CA LYS A 491 -2.74 -20.36 19.01
C LYS A 491 -2.57 -18.87 18.72
N GLU A 492 -1.35 -18.36 18.91
CA GLU A 492 -1.02 -16.97 18.58
C GLU A 492 -0.96 -16.74 17.06
N VAL A 493 -0.47 -17.70 16.25
CA VAL A 493 -0.50 -17.61 14.78
C VAL A 493 -1.93 -17.45 14.29
N ARG A 494 -2.85 -18.27 14.81
CA ARG A 494 -4.29 -18.15 14.49
C ARG A 494 -4.82 -16.76 14.85
N ALA A 495 -4.51 -16.26 16.04
CA ALA A 495 -4.96 -14.95 16.48
C ALA A 495 -4.42 -13.82 15.58
N CYS A 496 -3.12 -13.85 15.26
CA CYS A 496 -2.47 -12.85 14.40
C CYS A 496 -3.08 -12.83 12.99
N LEU A 497 -3.29 -14.00 12.39
CA LEU A 497 -3.88 -14.10 11.06
C LEU A 497 -5.34 -13.62 11.06
N ASP A 498 -6.11 -13.99 12.07
CA ASP A 498 -7.50 -13.56 12.23
C ASP A 498 -7.61 -12.03 12.40
N ILE A 499 -6.74 -11.43 13.21
CA ILE A 499 -6.65 -9.98 13.37
C ILE A 499 -6.35 -9.30 12.02
N ALA A 500 -5.37 -9.81 11.27
CA ALA A 500 -4.96 -9.24 9.99
C ALA A 500 -6.08 -9.33 8.94
N ILE A 501 -6.75 -10.48 8.85
CA ILE A 501 -7.86 -10.71 7.90
C ILE A 501 -9.08 -9.82 8.22
N ASN A 502 -9.40 -9.66 9.50
CA ASN A 502 -10.55 -8.84 9.92
C ASN A 502 -10.22 -7.33 10.05
N SER A 503 -8.96 -6.92 9.88
CA SER A 503 -8.61 -5.50 9.84
C SER A 503 -9.28 -4.79 8.66
N ILE A 504 -9.76 -3.56 8.90
CA ILE A 504 -10.41 -2.72 7.88
C ILE A 504 -9.63 -1.43 7.58
N SER A 505 -8.72 -1.03 8.46
CA SER A 505 -8.05 0.28 8.36
C SER A 505 -6.60 0.28 8.88
N THR A 506 -6.08 -0.87 9.26
CA THR A 506 -4.71 -0.97 9.79
C THR A 506 -3.98 -2.08 9.06
N PRO A 507 -2.86 -1.79 8.39
CA PRO A 507 -2.04 -2.82 7.79
C PRO A 507 -1.39 -3.68 8.86
N SER A 508 -1.21 -4.95 8.56
CA SER A 508 -0.63 -5.95 9.45
C SER A 508 0.65 -6.52 8.87
N VAL A 509 1.68 -6.59 9.70
CA VAL A 509 2.89 -7.38 9.47
C VAL A 509 2.86 -8.57 10.41
N ILE A 510 2.97 -9.78 9.88
CA ILE A 510 3.08 -11.00 10.68
C ILE A 510 4.45 -11.61 10.42
N THR A 511 5.26 -11.76 11.47
CA THR A 511 6.59 -12.39 11.37
C THR A 511 6.56 -13.80 11.95
N THR A 512 7.30 -14.72 11.35
CA THR A 512 7.25 -16.14 11.70
C THR A 512 8.64 -16.78 11.74
N SER A 513 8.79 -17.77 12.60
CA SER A 513 10.05 -18.49 12.82
C SER A 513 10.40 -19.44 11.67
N ARG A 514 11.71 -19.61 11.40
CA ARG A 514 12.25 -20.68 10.54
C ARG A 514 12.25 -22.02 11.28
N GLN A 515 12.70 -22.02 12.54
CA GLN A 515 12.80 -23.18 13.39
C GLN A 515 11.46 -23.61 13.98
N ALA A 516 11.33 -24.88 14.31
CA ALA A 516 10.19 -25.40 15.05
C ALA A 516 10.15 -24.83 16.48
N LEU A 517 8.96 -24.47 16.93
CA LEU A 517 8.71 -23.98 18.28
C LEU A 517 7.80 -24.92 19.04
N PRO A 518 7.95 -25.08 20.37
CA PRO A 518 7.03 -25.87 21.16
C PRO A 518 5.65 -25.23 21.23
N THR A 519 4.62 -26.02 21.34
CA THR A 519 3.30 -25.54 21.77
C THR A 519 3.35 -25.22 23.26
N LEU A 520 2.91 -24.04 23.63
CA LEU A 520 2.92 -23.56 25.01
C LEU A 520 1.57 -23.80 25.69
N GLU A 521 1.59 -24.19 26.95
CA GLU A 521 0.38 -24.59 27.69
C GLU A 521 -0.59 -23.41 27.86
N HIS A 522 -0.07 -22.24 28.23
CA HIS A 522 -0.87 -21.08 28.64
C HIS A 522 -0.99 -19.98 27.59
N THR A 523 -0.55 -20.23 26.36
CA THR A 523 -0.89 -19.34 25.25
C THR A 523 -2.38 -19.45 24.91
N ASP A 524 -2.98 -18.33 24.54
CA ASP A 524 -4.42 -18.25 24.27
C ASP A 524 -4.71 -17.32 23.08
N SER A 525 -5.47 -17.82 22.09
CA SER A 525 -5.77 -17.06 20.88
C SER A 525 -6.73 -15.90 21.13
N THR A 526 -7.53 -15.93 22.21
CA THR A 526 -8.41 -14.85 22.58
C THR A 526 -7.64 -13.74 23.29
N ALA A 527 -6.77 -14.13 24.24
CA ALA A 527 -5.93 -13.19 24.99
C ALA A 527 -4.90 -12.50 24.09
N ALA A 528 -4.35 -13.19 23.08
CA ALA A 528 -3.41 -12.62 22.11
C ALA A 528 -3.98 -11.43 21.33
N ARG A 529 -5.32 -11.33 21.18
CA ARG A 529 -5.98 -10.20 20.52
C ARG A 529 -5.84 -8.87 21.26
N PHE A 530 -5.50 -8.91 22.55
CA PHE A 530 -5.22 -7.71 23.35
C PHE A 530 -3.78 -7.20 23.17
N GLY A 531 -2.93 -7.96 22.43
CA GLY A 531 -1.56 -7.57 22.08
C GLY A 531 -0.51 -7.98 23.10
N ALA A 532 -0.86 -8.08 24.38
CA ALA A 532 -0.03 -8.67 25.43
C ALA A 532 -0.91 -9.29 26.51
N TYR A 533 -0.44 -10.38 27.14
CA TYR A 533 -1.16 -11.06 28.20
C TYR A 533 -0.22 -11.95 29.03
N VAL A 534 -0.64 -12.34 30.24
CA VAL A 534 0.14 -13.15 31.16
C VAL A 534 0.06 -14.62 30.74
N VAL A 535 1.22 -15.26 30.52
CA VAL A 535 1.34 -16.68 30.16
C VAL A 535 1.94 -17.55 31.27
N TYR A 536 2.56 -16.92 32.27
CA TYR A 536 3.09 -17.60 33.45
C TYR A 536 3.03 -16.67 34.64
N GLU A 537 2.47 -17.14 35.74
CA GLU A 537 2.47 -16.45 37.03
C GLU A 537 3.18 -17.32 38.06
N ALA A 538 4.15 -16.75 38.76
CA ALA A 538 4.86 -17.48 39.80
C ALA A 538 3.93 -17.83 40.99
N SER A 539 4.32 -18.84 41.74
CA SER A 539 3.53 -19.37 42.88
C SER A 539 3.39 -18.43 44.09
N LYS A 540 4.16 -17.33 44.11
CA LYS A 540 4.18 -16.29 45.14
C LYS A 540 4.13 -14.88 44.54
N ASN A 541 4.16 -13.87 45.41
CA ASN A 541 4.27 -12.48 44.97
C ASN A 541 5.49 -12.28 44.06
N ILE A 542 5.27 -11.63 42.93
CA ILE A 542 6.30 -11.48 41.91
C ILE A 542 7.31 -10.39 42.23
N ASP A 543 8.59 -10.70 42.01
CA ASP A 543 9.72 -9.79 42.16
C ASP A 543 10.02 -9.00 40.86
N GLY A 544 9.46 -9.46 39.73
CA GLY A 544 9.67 -8.85 38.45
C GLY A 544 8.87 -9.47 37.31
N ILE A 545 9.08 -8.95 36.11
CA ILE A 545 8.34 -9.40 34.89
C ILE A 545 9.33 -9.67 33.77
N LEU A 546 9.18 -10.81 33.11
CA LEU A 546 9.81 -11.12 31.82
C LEU A 546 8.78 -10.85 30.70
N ILE A 547 9.16 -10.10 29.68
CA ILE A 547 8.31 -9.77 28.53
C ILE A 547 8.97 -10.38 27.29
N SER A 548 8.23 -11.13 26.49
CA SER A 548 8.76 -11.75 25.27
C SER A 548 7.71 -11.93 24.20
N SER A 549 8.14 -12.24 22.97
CA SER A 549 7.29 -12.61 21.85
C SER A 549 7.96 -13.69 21.00
N GLY A 550 7.19 -14.34 20.14
CA GLY A 550 7.73 -15.30 19.19
C GLY A 550 8.55 -16.42 19.82
N SER A 551 9.67 -16.76 19.20
CA SER A 551 10.51 -17.91 19.59
C SER A 551 11.11 -17.80 20.99
N GLU A 552 11.31 -16.62 21.54
CA GLU A 552 11.91 -16.43 22.85
C GLU A 552 10.94 -16.62 24.01
N LEU A 553 9.61 -16.69 23.73
CA LEU A 553 8.61 -16.85 24.78
C LEU A 553 8.79 -18.16 25.56
N SER A 554 9.09 -19.27 24.89
CA SER A 554 9.36 -20.55 25.55
C SER A 554 10.57 -20.46 26.46
N ILE A 555 11.64 -19.81 26.01
CA ILE A 555 12.88 -19.61 26.78
C ILE A 555 12.62 -18.71 28.00
N ALA A 556 11.79 -17.68 27.86
CA ALA A 556 11.40 -16.79 28.96
C ALA A 556 10.60 -17.56 30.05
N ILE A 557 9.69 -18.45 29.66
CA ILE A 557 8.93 -19.29 30.58
C ILE A 557 9.88 -20.26 31.34
N ASP A 558 10.79 -20.90 30.63
CA ASP A 558 11.74 -21.82 31.26
C ASP A 558 12.76 -21.08 32.15
N THR A 559 13.13 -19.85 31.78
CA THR A 559 13.93 -18.96 32.64
C THR A 559 13.16 -18.62 33.93
N ALA A 560 11.87 -18.28 33.84
CA ALA A 560 11.03 -18.02 35.00
C ALA A 560 10.97 -19.23 35.95
N LYS A 561 10.78 -20.43 35.42
CA LYS A 561 10.82 -21.70 36.21
C LYS A 561 12.18 -21.95 36.84
N ALA A 562 13.29 -21.60 36.19
CA ALA A 562 14.65 -21.72 36.73
C ALA A 562 14.84 -20.70 37.88
N LEU A 563 14.43 -19.46 37.73
CA LEU A 563 14.45 -18.42 38.77
C LEU A 563 13.62 -18.83 40.02
N GLU A 564 12.43 -19.41 39.78
CA GLU A 564 11.56 -19.85 40.90
C GLU A 564 12.23 -20.93 41.76
N LYS A 565 13.02 -21.84 41.20
CA LYS A 565 13.83 -22.82 41.97
C LYS A 565 14.87 -22.14 42.86
N GLU A 566 15.27 -20.92 42.52
CA GLU A 566 16.17 -20.09 43.30
C GLU A 566 15.45 -19.11 44.22
N ASN A 567 14.12 -19.24 44.40
CA ASN A 567 13.23 -18.36 45.16
C ASN A 567 13.14 -16.91 44.59
N ILE A 568 13.29 -16.73 43.29
CA ILE A 568 13.04 -15.50 42.60
C ILE A 568 11.75 -15.68 41.78
N PHE A 569 10.71 -14.91 42.07
CA PHE A 569 9.37 -15.11 41.54
C PHE A 569 9.07 -14.07 40.44
N VAL A 570 8.84 -14.50 39.23
CA VAL A 570 8.59 -13.60 38.10
C VAL A 570 7.32 -14.00 37.34
N ARG A 571 6.66 -12.99 36.79
CA ARG A 571 5.60 -13.15 35.80
C ARG A 571 6.22 -13.23 34.42
N VAL A 572 5.63 -14.00 33.49
CA VAL A 572 5.98 -13.94 32.06
C VAL A 572 4.78 -13.41 31.29
N VAL A 573 5.04 -12.41 30.47
CA VAL A 573 4.07 -11.78 29.55
C VAL A 573 4.45 -12.12 28.11
N SER A 574 3.52 -12.73 27.38
CA SER A 574 3.59 -12.77 25.93
C SER A 574 3.10 -11.44 25.37
N MET A 575 3.90 -10.80 24.50
CA MET A 575 3.55 -9.55 23.82
C MET A 575 3.67 -9.73 22.29
N PRO A 576 2.77 -10.50 21.66
CA PRO A 576 2.82 -10.71 20.22
C PRO A 576 2.59 -9.43 19.42
N SER A 577 1.90 -8.41 19.97
CA SER A 577 1.66 -7.13 19.30
C SER A 577 1.74 -5.94 20.25
N PRO A 578 2.87 -5.24 20.33
CA PRO A 578 2.97 -3.98 21.08
C PRO A 578 1.94 -2.93 20.63
N TYR A 579 1.63 -2.86 19.33
CA TYR A 579 0.63 -1.92 18.79
C TYR A 579 -0.77 -2.15 19.38
N LEU A 580 -1.23 -3.39 19.45
CA LEU A 580 -2.54 -3.70 20.02
C LEU A 580 -2.57 -3.47 21.52
N PHE A 581 -1.49 -3.80 22.23
CA PHE A 581 -1.39 -3.57 23.66
C PHE A 581 -1.41 -2.08 24.02
N ASP A 582 -0.71 -1.26 23.27
CA ASP A 582 -0.68 0.20 23.47
C ASP A 582 -2.07 0.84 23.33
N ASN A 583 -2.95 0.25 22.52
CA ASN A 583 -4.31 0.72 22.29
C ASN A 583 -5.34 0.15 23.30
N GLN A 584 -4.90 -0.63 24.30
CA GLN A 584 -5.79 -1.10 25.37
C GLN A 584 -6.04 -0.01 26.43
N GLU A 585 -7.13 -0.19 27.18
CA GLU A 585 -7.43 0.66 28.32
C GLU A 585 -6.36 0.53 29.41
N GLU A 586 -6.13 1.60 30.18
CA GLU A 586 -5.07 1.63 31.19
C GLU A 586 -5.24 0.54 32.27
N GLU A 587 -6.49 0.21 32.64
CA GLU A 587 -6.77 -0.86 33.59
C GLU A 587 -6.27 -2.22 33.10
N TYR A 588 -6.46 -2.51 31.80
CA TYR A 588 -5.92 -3.74 31.20
C TYR A 588 -4.39 -3.74 31.18
N LYS A 589 -3.80 -2.63 30.74
CA LYS A 589 -2.33 -2.48 30.70
C LYS A 589 -1.72 -2.66 32.09
N GLU A 590 -2.34 -2.08 33.10
CA GLU A 590 -1.90 -2.21 34.49
C GLU A 590 -2.08 -3.63 35.06
N SER A 591 -3.10 -4.37 34.61
CA SER A 591 -3.29 -5.78 35.01
C SER A 591 -2.20 -6.70 34.45
N VAL A 592 -1.70 -6.42 33.26
CA VAL A 592 -0.64 -7.19 32.56
C VAL A 592 0.75 -6.76 33.04
N LEU A 593 1.01 -5.45 33.04
CA LEU A 593 2.27 -4.82 33.42
C LEU A 593 2.07 -3.82 34.58
N PRO A 594 1.87 -4.30 35.83
CA PRO A 594 1.65 -3.43 36.97
C PRO A 594 2.76 -2.40 37.15
N SER A 595 2.42 -1.12 37.26
CA SER A 595 3.37 -0.02 37.44
C SER A 595 4.22 -0.14 38.72
N SER A 596 3.70 -0.84 39.72
CA SER A 596 4.39 -1.16 40.98
C SER A 596 5.59 -2.12 40.78
N ILE A 597 5.62 -2.90 39.69
CA ILE A 597 6.70 -3.82 39.37
C ILE A 597 7.63 -3.20 38.34
N THR A 598 8.74 -2.62 38.80
CA THR A 598 9.69 -1.89 37.94
C THR A 598 10.84 -2.76 37.41
N LYS A 599 11.11 -3.92 38.01
CA LYS A 599 12.13 -4.87 37.54
C LYS A 599 11.55 -5.69 36.39
N ARG A 600 11.57 -5.09 35.17
CA ARG A 600 11.08 -5.72 33.94
C ARG A 600 12.24 -5.96 33.00
N LEU A 601 12.30 -7.18 32.45
CA LEU A 601 13.25 -7.60 31.43
C LEU A 601 12.50 -8.00 30.17
N ALA A 602 12.74 -7.30 29.06
CA ALA A 602 12.30 -7.73 27.74
C ALA A 602 13.35 -8.63 27.09
N ILE A 603 12.91 -9.68 26.39
CA ILE A 603 13.75 -10.73 25.78
C ILE A 603 13.30 -10.91 24.34
N GLU A 604 14.12 -10.49 23.35
CA GLU A 604 13.85 -10.65 21.93
C GLU A 604 15.14 -10.70 21.12
N MET A 605 15.29 -11.67 20.21
CA MET A 605 16.41 -11.75 19.26
C MET A 605 16.22 -10.73 18.13
N GLY A 606 16.43 -9.47 18.46
CA GLY A 606 16.39 -8.28 17.62
C GLY A 606 16.95 -7.11 18.39
N ALA A 607 17.00 -5.93 17.75
CA ALA A 607 17.51 -4.72 18.38
C ALA A 607 16.76 -4.37 19.66
N SER A 608 17.50 -3.96 20.70
CA SER A 608 16.93 -3.68 22.02
C SER A 608 15.98 -2.48 22.06
N LEU A 609 16.16 -1.53 21.13
CA LEU A 609 15.53 -0.21 21.14
C LEU A 609 14.01 -0.20 21.36
N PRO A 610 13.16 -1.01 20.69
CA PRO A 610 11.71 -0.89 20.81
C PRO A 610 11.16 -1.31 22.18
N TRP A 611 11.94 -2.04 22.96
CA TRP A 611 11.52 -2.62 24.23
C TRP A 611 11.64 -1.68 25.43
N TYR A 612 12.45 -0.60 25.35
CA TYR A 612 12.63 0.35 26.47
C TYR A 612 11.35 1.10 26.86
N LYS A 613 10.32 1.06 26.02
CA LYS A 613 8.99 1.56 26.38
C LYS A 613 8.31 0.72 27.48
N TYR A 614 8.60 -0.59 27.53
CA TYR A 614 7.90 -1.55 28.39
C TYR A 614 8.76 -2.08 29.53
N ALA A 615 10.07 -2.10 29.35
CA ALA A 615 11.03 -2.69 30.28
C ALA A 615 12.26 -1.81 30.49
N LYS A 616 12.72 -1.72 31.75
CA LYS A 616 13.98 -1.04 32.09
C LYS A 616 15.19 -1.79 31.53
N TYR A 617 15.12 -3.11 31.49
CA TYR A 617 16.20 -3.97 31.06
C TYR A 617 15.77 -4.72 29.80
N VAL A 618 16.71 -4.86 28.86
CA VAL A 618 16.46 -5.56 27.59
C VAL A 618 17.60 -6.51 27.29
N LYS A 619 17.26 -7.75 27.03
CA LYS A 619 18.16 -8.70 26.38
C LYS A 619 17.80 -8.76 24.89
N GLY A 620 18.49 -7.95 24.11
CA GLY A 620 18.40 -7.87 22.66
C GLY A 620 19.71 -8.26 21.99
N ILE A 621 19.77 -8.07 20.69
CA ILE A 621 20.96 -8.18 19.84
C ILE A 621 21.17 -6.85 19.17
N ASP A 622 22.25 -6.14 19.53
CA ASP A 622 22.60 -4.82 19.00
C ASP A 622 23.87 -4.90 18.13
N THR A 623 24.17 -6.07 17.60
CA THR A 623 25.24 -6.32 16.62
C THR A 623 24.66 -7.12 15.46
N PHE A 624 25.33 -7.13 14.32
CA PHE A 624 24.95 -8.06 13.26
C PHE A 624 25.09 -9.52 13.71
N GLY A 625 24.34 -10.39 13.06
CA GLY A 625 24.38 -11.82 13.27
C GLY A 625 25.66 -12.47 12.73
N ILE A 626 25.72 -13.79 12.76
CA ILE A 626 26.87 -14.59 12.31
C ILE A 626 26.41 -15.82 11.53
N SER A 627 27.22 -16.28 10.57
CA SER A 627 26.97 -17.53 9.88
C SER A 627 27.42 -18.71 10.76
N ALA A 628 26.45 -19.44 11.31
CA ALA A 628 26.70 -20.63 12.13
C ALA A 628 25.42 -21.53 12.19
N PRO A 629 25.54 -22.82 12.54
CA PRO A 629 24.37 -23.64 12.80
C PRO A 629 23.49 -23.06 13.91
N ILE A 630 22.17 -23.19 13.78
CA ILE A 630 21.17 -22.66 14.74
C ILE A 630 21.47 -23.06 16.19
N SER A 631 21.98 -24.27 16.39
CA SER A 631 22.35 -24.78 17.74
C SER A 631 23.38 -23.90 18.47
N TYR A 632 24.18 -23.12 17.77
CA TYR A 632 25.16 -22.18 18.36
C TYR A 632 24.56 -20.82 18.66
N MET A 633 23.50 -20.40 17.94
CA MET A 633 22.97 -19.03 18.01
C MET A 633 22.49 -18.66 19.41
N HIS A 634 21.66 -19.52 20.02
CA HIS A 634 21.14 -19.26 21.37
C HIS A 634 22.25 -19.04 22.39
N LYS A 635 23.26 -19.91 22.40
CA LYS A 635 24.37 -19.80 23.33
C LYS A 635 25.29 -18.61 23.02
N HIS A 636 25.60 -18.38 21.73
CA HIS A 636 26.47 -17.29 21.31
C HIS A 636 25.91 -15.94 21.71
N PHE A 637 24.62 -15.71 21.46
CA PHE A 637 23.96 -14.47 21.81
C PHE A 637 23.40 -14.42 23.24
N GLY A 638 23.53 -15.52 24.02
CA GLY A 638 23.08 -15.59 25.40
C GLY A 638 21.55 -15.64 25.56
N PHE A 639 20.88 -16.36 24.68
CA PHE A 639 19.42 -16.62 24.71
C PHE A 639 19.09 -18.06 25.12
N ASP A 640 19.95 -18.68 25.91
CA ASP A 640 19.65 -19.92 26.62
C ASP A 640 19.19 -19.64 28.06
N VAL A 641 18.56 -20.61 28.71
CA VAL A 641 17.97 -20.46 30.05
C VAL A 641 19.03 -20.13 31.12
N GLU A 642 20.22 -20.70 31.03
CA GLU A 642 21.32 -20.46 31.98
C GLU A 642 21.78 -19.01 31.88
N SER A 643 22.09 -18.55 30.66
CA SER A 643 22.53 -17.17 30.36
C SER A 643 21.49 -16.12 30.79
N LEU A 644 20.20 -16.38 30.50
CA LEU A 644 19.12 -15.45 30.87
C LEU A 644 18.86 -15.42 32.38
N THR A 645 18.95 -16.57 33.06
CA THR A 645 18.84 -16.65 34.52
C THR A 645 19.93 -15.85 35.19
N GLU A 646 21.16 -16.01 34.76
CA GLU A 646 22.31 -15.26 35.31
C GLU A 646 22.20 -13.76 34.96
N PHE A 647 21.77 -13.43 33.74
CA PHE A 647 21.53 -12.04 33.34
C PHE A 647 20.49 -11.37 34.24
N TYR A 648 19.34 -12.05 34.50
CA TYR A 648 18.29 -11.50 35.33
C TYR A 648 18.74 -11.29 36.79
N LYS A 649 19.51 -12.22 37.35
CA LYS A 649 20.04 -12.11 38.73
C LYS A 649 20.97 -10.91 38.91
N ASN A 650 21.72 -10.54 37.87
CA ASN A 650 22.64 -9.41 37.88
C ASN A 650 21.96 -8.06 37.63
N LEU A 651 20.63 -8.01 37.40
CA LEU A 651 19.89 -6.74 37.23
C LEU A 651 19.71 -6.04 38.58
N LYS A 652 19.98 -4.73 38.60
CA LYS A 652 19.92 -3.88 39.79
C LYS A 652 18.53 -3.30 40.04
#